data_21705b1fad351e3007482b417bd19dca
#
_entry.id   21705b1fad351e3007482b417bd19dca
#
_cell.length_a   1.000
_cell.length_b   1.000
_cell.length_c   1.000
_cell.angle_alpha   90.00
_cell.angle_beta   90.00
_cell.angle_gamma   90.00
#
_symmetry.space_group_name_H-M   'P 1'
#
loop_
_entity.id
_entity.type
_entity.pdbx_description
1 polymer ?
#
loop_
_entity_poly.entity_id
_entity_poly.type
_entity_poly.pdbx_seq_one_letter_code
_entity_poly.pdbx_strand_id
1 'polypeptide(L)'
;MKKFFGAGIVLALLWWFYQSKNFWIISGWIALFLFWMIFLGQWFRELTGGWFEKVLKKFTNRIWKSMTLWAVWAMVMQSSSLVTIIAISFLSADLIPLAQGIAISLGSNIWTTSWAWLMANLWGKTVSISSFAMPIIVFGLLFLIQKGKNIKWVWNILLWIWIIFIWVQYIQDWFSVMKESMDLMAYSLEWFRWILVFTLIWITLTVLLQSSHASILLIMSALWANQVTFENALALTIWANIWTTFSWILGSINSNVNWKRLAIADVLSKVLTWIIFTLFIYQIIPIVELIASYLNFASEDAFKIAIFHTLFNILWVAIILPFYSSFVKMIERLLPEKNVIQEKSEVSTNIYLNGASKELAVTALVALLKETRHMYDNSIFVILKAFWLTKEDIAWEINHEEIDRRIKVYEWDIDKLYWEKIKLLFGEIMDYTSETISLNDEKYYPEFARIRRANTDIVETVKTLKHMQRNLIRFINSNNEEIQKQYKKIIFDIVYVLKNIQALSESESNEEKMRIIGRTEKYLYENDLISNWEVDKLIRNKLITNEMATSLIKDTNYKDDICKKLLTSAEMVFNKEIFNEDIVEKKIKKWIFSLVSSKKKRIEKLKRQKYNLKAKLDKEKNRQKKADLKKELDEIQFIIEKFAD
;
A
#
# COMPACT_ATOMS: atom_id res chain seq x y z
N MET A 1 -0.45 -27.84 14.21
CA MET A 1 -1.11 -27.14 15.32
C MET A 1 -2.26 -26.21 14.88
N LYS A 2 -2.11 -25.27 13.92
CA LYS A 2 -3.21 -24.36 13.50
C LYS A 2 -4.49 -25.06 13.01
N LYS A 3 -4.40 -26.18 12.29
CA LYS A 3 -5.56 -26.93 11.79
C LYS A 3 -6.36 -27.62 12.91
N PHE A 4 -5.69 -28.13 13.92
CA PHE A 4 -6.34 -28.76 15.09
C PHE A 4 -7.01 -27.74 16.01
N PHE A 5 -6.41 -26.54 16.14
CA PHE A 5 -6.99 -25.43 16.90
C PHE A 5 -8.32 -24.96 16.26
N GLY A 6 -8.36 -24.81 14.93
CA GLY A 6 -9.58 -24.46 14.21
C GLY A 6 -10.69 -25.50 14.36
N ALA A 7 -10.36 -26.80 14.27
CA ALA A 7 -11.32 -27.86 14.47
C ALA A 7 -11.89 -27.89 15.92
N GLY A 8 -11.03 -27.63 16.93
CA GLY A 8 -11.46 -27.53 18.32
C GLY A 8 -12.44 -26.39 18.57
N ILE A 9 -12.20 -25.22 17.97
CA ILE A 9 -13.13 -24.07 18.05
C ILE A 9 -14.47 -24.41 17.40
N VAL A 10 -14.47 -25.03 16.22
CA VAL A 10 -15.72 -25.42 15.53
C VAL A 10 -16.51 -26.41 16.38
N LEU A 11 -15.89 -27.42 16.96
CA LEU A 11 -16.57 -28.40 17.83
C LEU A 11 -17.12 -27.74 19.09
N ALA A 12 -16.37 -26.82 19.71
CA ALA A 12 -16.84 -26.09 20.88
C ALA A 12 -18.05 -25.21 20.52
N LEU A 13 -18.02 -24.49 19.38
CA LEU A 13 -19.17 -23.70 18.91
C LEU A 13 -20.40 -24.58 18.64
N LEU A 14 -20.24 -25.72 17.98
CA LEU A 14 -21.34 -26.67 17.70
C LEU A 14 -21.95 -27.20 19.01
N TRP A 15 -21.11 -27.50 20.01
CA TRP A 15 -21.59 -27.94 21.33
C TRP A 15 -22.41 -26.84 22.04
N TRP A 16 -21.90 -25.58 22.02
CA TRP A 16 -22.61 -24.42 22.59
C TRP A 16 -23.90 -24.11 21.84
N PHE A 17 -23.91 -24.23 20.52
CA PHE A 17 -25.15 -24.09 19.70
C PHE A 17 -26.21 -25.13 20.08
N TYR A 18 -25.78 -26.36 20.38
CA TYR A 18 -26.67 -27.40 20.83
C TYR A 18 -27.27 -27.12 22.22
N GLN A 19 -26.45 -26.57 23.12
CA GLN A 19 -26.86 -26.32 24.52
C GLN A 19 -27.75 -25.08 24.68
N SER A 20 -27.59 -24.05 23.83
CA SER A 20 -28.27 -22.76 24.03
C SER A 20 -28.74 -22.15 22.72
N LYS A 21 -30.08 -22.09 22.55
CA LYS A 21 -30.73 -21.40 21.45
C LYS A 21 -30.34 -19.89 21.42
N ASN A 22 -30.25 -19.27 22.60
CA ASN A 22 -29.87 -17.86 22.72
C ASN A 22 -28.43 -17.62 22.26
N PHE A 23 -27.50 -18.53 22.58
CA PHE A 23 -26.12 -18.44 22.11
C PHE A 23 -26.04 -18.55 20.59
N TRP A 24 -26.82 -19.42 19.97
CA TRP A 24 -26.89 -19.54 18.50
C TRP A 24 -27.35 -18.23 17.85
N ILE A 25 -28.42 -17.63 18.38
CA ILE A 25 -28.97 -16.36 17.83
C ILE A 25 -27.94 -15.26 17.94
N ILE A 26 -27.32 -15.07 19.11
CA ILE A 26 -26.29 -14.01 19.32
C ILE A 26 -25.12 -14.19 18.38
N SER A 27 -24.54 -15.39 18.35
CA SER A 27 -23.36 -15.65 17.52
C SER A 27 -23.67 -15.50 16.04
N GLY A 28 -24.87 -15.84 15.60
CA GLY A 28 -25.34 -15.57 14.24
C GLY A 28 -25.39 -14.07 13.90
N TRP A 29 -25.89 -13.25 14.82
CA TRP A 29 -25.94 -11.81 14.63
C TRP A 29 -24.57 -11.15 14.70
N ILE A 30 -23.70 -11.61 15.58
CA ILE A 30 -22.29 -11.17 15.63
C ILE A 30 -21.60 -11.54 14.32
N ALA A 31 -21.78 -12.75 13.82
CA ALA A 31 -21.21 -13.18 12.57
C ALA A 31 -21.72 -12.36 11.37
N LEU A 32 -23.02 -12.06 11.32
CA LEU A 32 -23.61 -11.21 10.29
C LEU A 32 -23.04 -9.79 10.33
N PHE A 33 -22.86 -9.22 11.52
CA PHE A 33 -22.24 -7.90 11.69
C PHE A 33 -20.77 -7.90 11.25
N LEU A 34 -19.99 -8.90 11.63
CA LEU A 34 -18.59 -9.04 11.21
C LEU A 34 -18.48 -9.24 9.69
N PHE A 35 -19.32 -10.09 9.12
CA PHE A 35 -19.40 -10.28 7.67
C PHE A 35 -19.67 -8.95 6.95
N TRP A 36 -20.64 -8.21 7.46
CA TRP A 36 -20.99 -6.90 6.92
C TRP A 36 -19.84 -5.88 7.05
N MET A 37 -19.11 -5.83 8.18
CA MET A 37 -17.94 -4.99 8.35
C MET A 37 -16.84 -5.32 7.34
N ILE A 38 -16.59 -6.61 7.09
CA ILE A 38 -15.62 -7.07 6.08
C ILE A 38 -16.04 -6.61 4.69
N PHE A 39 -17.33 -6.79 4.35
CA PHE A 39 -17.88 -6.38 3.08
C PHE A 39 -17.78 -4.87 2.84
N LEU A 40 -18.09 -4.07 3.86
CA LEU A 40 -17.94 -2.62 3.82
C LEU A 40 -16.47 -2.22 3.60
N GLY A 41 -15.55 -2.85 4.30
CA GLY A 41 -14.11 -2.61 4.13
C GLY A 41 -13.61 -2.91 2.72
N GLN A 42 -14.07 -4.00 2.11
CA GLN A 42 -13.73 -4.35 0.72
C GLN A 42 -14.28 -3.31 -0.25
N TRP A 43 -15.53 -2.92 -0.08
CA TRP A 43 -16.16 -1.92 -0.95
C TRP A 43 -15.47 -0.54 -0.88
N PHE A 44 -15.06 -0.10 0.33
CA PHE A 44 -14.29 1.14 0.47
C PHE A 44 -12.91 1.06 -0.20
N ARG A 45 -12.25 -0.10 -0.20
CA ARG A 45 -11.00 -0.28 -0.94
C ARG A 45 -11.19 -0.09 -2.45
N GLU A 46 -12.30 -0.56 -3.00
CA GLU A 46 -12.65 -0.34 -4.41
C GLU A 46 -12.89 1.14 -4.75
N LEU A 47 -13.53 1.90 -3.83
CA LEU A 47 -13.78 3.33 -4.00
C LEU A 47 -12.52 4.20 -3.86
N THR A 48 -11.57 3.76 -3.04
CA THR A 48 -10.39 4.56 -2.69
C THR A 48 -9.29 4.55 -3.76
N GLY A 49 -9.49 3.92 -4.92
CA GLY A 49 -8.50 3.91 -6.00
C GLY A 49 -8.13 5.32 -6.49
N GLY A 50 -6.84 5.56 -6.72
CA GLY A 50 -6.23 6.69 -7.43
C GLY A 50 -6.61 8.12 -7.02
N TRP A 51 -7.90 8.47 -6.92
CA TRP A 51 -8.38 9.78 -6.47
C TRP A 51 -8.10 10.02 -5.00
N PHE A 52 -8.32 9.03 -4.16
CA PHE A 52 -8.08 9.09 -2.72
C PHE A 52 -6.62 9.37 -2.40
N GLU A 53 -5.70 8.76 -3.13
CA GLU A 53 -4.26 8.97 -2.99
C GLU A 53 -3.84 10.41 -3.31
N LYS A 54 -4.46 11.02 -4.33
CA LYS A 54 -4.23 12.44 -4.67
C LYS A 54 -4.69 13.38 -3.56
N VAL A 55 -5.86 13.09 -2.98
CA VAL A 55 -6.39 13.85 -1.84
C VAL A 55 -5.46 13.70 -0.65
N LEU A 56 -4.98 12.50 -0.35
CA LEU A 56 -4.05 12.23 0.74
C LEU A 56 -2.77 13.05 0.61
N LYS A 57 -2.05 12.95 -0.50
CA LYS A 57 -0.81 13.71 -0.73
C LYS A 57 -1.00 15.21 -0.57
N LYS A 58 -2.13 15.75 -0.99
CA LYS A 58 -2.41 17.18 -0.93
C LYS A 58 -2.72 17.67 0.49
N PHE A 59 -3.36 16.84 1.32
CA PHE A 59 -3.87 17.24 2.63
C PHE A 59 -3.02 16.73 3.80
N THR A 60 -2.07 15.80 3.60
CA THR A 60 -1.20 15.30 4.66
C THR A 60 0.08 16.12 4.87
N ASN A 61 0.17 17.33 4.34
CA ASN A 61 1.33 18.19 4.46
C ASN A 61 1.39 19.02 5.77
N ARG A 62 0.29 19.08 6.53
CA ARG A 62 0.18 19.78 7.82
C ARG A 62 -0.64 18.96 8.81
N ILE A 63 -0.26 18.98 10.10
CA ILE A 63 -0.90 18.23 11.20
C ILE A 63 -2.41 18.45 11.22
N TRP A 64 -2.86 19.71 11.23
CA TRP A 64 -4.28 20.06 11.24
C TRP A 64 -5.06 19.56 10.03
N LYS A 65 -4.46 19.65 8.85
CA LYS A 65 -5.09 19.14 7.63
C LYS A 65 -5.16 17.62 7.62
N SER A 66 -4.14 16.94 8.12
CA SER A 66 -4.15 15.49 8.29
C SER A 66 -5.26 15.07 9.25
N MET A 67 -5.32 15.71 10.42
CA MET A 67 -6.31 15.40 11.45
C MET A 67 -7.75 15.62 10.96
N THR A 68 -8.05 16.76 10.32
CA THR A 68 -9.41 17.06 9.84
C THR A 68 -9.82 16.20 8.65
N LEU A 69 -8.94 16.00 7.68
CA LEU A 69 -9.23 15.12 6.54
C LEU A 69 -9.59 13.71 7.00
N TRP A 70 -8.74 13.15 7.87
CA TRP A 70 -8.94 11.79 8.32
C TRP A 70 -10.08 11.66 9.32
N ALA A 71 -10.41 12.72 10.04
CA ALA A 71 -11.64 12.82 10.79
C ALA A 71 -12.86 12.66 9.89
N VAL A 72 -12.94 13.43 8.79
CA VAL A 72 -14.03 13.34 7.82
C VAL A 72 -14.06 11.95 7.15
N TRP A 73 -12.91 11.39 6.80
CA TRP A 73 -12.85 10.05 6.24
C TRP A 73 -13.30 8.97 7.21
N ALA A 74 -12.90 9.03 8.48
CA ALA A 74 -13.36 8.10 9.50
C ALA A 74 -14.88 8.17 9.69
N MET A 75 -15.47 9.36 9.58
CA MET A 75 -16.92 9.55 9.58
C MET A 75 -17.59 8.86 8.38
N VAL A 76 -17.04 9.01 7.19
CA VAL A 76 -17.58 8.41 5.97
C VAL A 76 -17.40 6.89 5.98
N MET A 77 -16.21 6.43 6.33
CA MET A 77 -15.85 5.00 6.32
C MET A 77 -16.43 4.24 7.53
N GLN A 78 -16.88 4.96 8.56
CA GLN A 78 -17.38 4.37 9.82
C GLN A 78 -16.44 3.30 10.42
N SER A 79 -15.13 3.42 10.16
CA SER A 79 -14.11 2.46 10.58
C SER A 79 -12.78 3.14 10.88
N SER A 80 -12.49 3.34 12.17
CA SER A 80 -11.18 3.81 12.62
C SER A 80 -10.08 2.81 12.31
N SER A 81 -10.36 1.52 12.40
CA SER A 81 -9.39 0.45 12.11
C SER A 81 -8.93 0.50 10.65
N LEU A 82 -9.84 0.69 9.70
CA LEU A 82 -9.49 0.80 8.28
C LEU A 82 -8.67 2.06 8.00
N VAL A 83 -9.09 3.22 8.54
CA VAL A 83 -8.34 4.49 8.46
C VAL A 83 -6.91 4.30 8.94
N THR A 84 -6.76 3.57 10.01
CA THR A 84 -5.46 3.34 10.61
C THR A 84 -4.59 2.36 9.84
N ILE A 85 -5.15 1.28 9.32
CA ILE A 85 -4.42 0.37 8.42
C ILE A 85 -3.87 1.17 7.22
N ILE A 86 -4.66 2.07 6.67
CA ILE A 86 -4.22 2.97 5.60
C ILE A 86 -3.08 3.88 6.08
N ALA A 87 -3.24 4.54 7.22
CA ALA A 87 -2.21 5.41 7.80
C ALA A 87 -0.90 4.65 8.06
N ILE A 88 -1.00 3.43 8.58
CA ILE A 88 0.13 2.52 8.80
C ILE A 88 0.80 2.16 7.48
N SER A 89 0.03 1.82 6.46
CA SER A 89 0.56 1.49 5.14
C SER A 89 1.37 2.64 4.57
N PHE A 90 0.85 3.88 4.67
CA PHE A 90 1.56 5.08 4.23
C PHE A 90 2.81 5.38 5.08
N LEU A 91 2.71 5.21 6.40
CA LEU A 91 3.83 5.40 7.31
C LEU A 91 4.93 4.34 7.09
N SER A 92 4.55 3.10 6.84
CA SER A 92 5.48 2.00 6.56
C SER A 92 6.22 2.16 5.23
N ALA A 93 5.58 2.81 4.27
CA ALA A 93 6.19 3.16 2.98
C ALA A 93 6.97 4.49 3.03
N ASP A 94 7.06 5.16 4.21
CA ASP A 94 7.62 6.52 4.41
C ASP A 94 7.00 7.58 3.49
N LEU A 95 5.73 7.41 3.14
CA LEU A 95 4.96 8.40 2.39
C LEU A 95 4.47 9.55 3.27
N ILE A 96 4.34 9.29 4.57
CA ILE A 96 4.01 10.29 5.59
C ILE A 96 4.97 10.13 6.79
N PRO A 97 5.36 11.23 7.47
CA PRO A 97 6.14 11.14 8.70
C PRO A 97 5.29 10.69 9.89
N LEU A 98 5.94 10.18 10.95
CA LEU A 98 5.29 9.69 12.17
C LEU A 98 4.32 10.72 12.78
N ALA A 99 4.71 11.99 12.82
CA ALA A 99 3.84 13.06 13.32
C ALA A 99 2.49 13.10 12.57
N GLN A 100 2.48 12.94 11.27
CA GLN A 100 1.22 12.91 10.52
C GLN A 100 0.44 11.62 10.75
N GLY A 101 1.11 10.47 10.88
CA GLY A 101 0.47 9.21 11.27
C GLY A 101 -0.27 9.31 12.58
N ILE A 102 0.34 9.92 13.61
CA ILE A 102 -0.28 10.17 14.92
C ILE A 102 -1.47 11.15 14.78
N ALA A 103 -1.33 12.23 13.99
CA ALA A 103 -2.43 13.17 13.76
C ALA A 103 -3.65 12.50 13.09
N ILE A 104 -3.39 11.57 12.16
CA ILE A 104 -4.43 10.77 11.50
C ILE A 104 -5.17 9.91 12.53
N SER A 105 -4.44 9.20 13.41
CA SER A 105 -5.04 8.38 14.47
C SER A 105 -5.90 9.23 15.41
N LEU A 106 -5.41 10.38 15.86
CA LEU A 106 -6.15 11.31 16.71
C LEU A 106 -7.43 11.81 16.02
N GLY A 107 -7.34 12.22 14.76
CA GLY A 107 -8.50 12.69 13.99
C GLY A 107 -9.54 11.59 13.78
N SER A 108 -9.13 10.39 13.44
CA SER A 108 -10.04 9.27 13.24
C SER A 108 -10.81 8.91 14.52
N ASN A 109 -10.15 8.96 15.68
CA ASN A 109 -10.78 8.64 16.97
C ASN A 109 -11.86 9.66 17.37
N ILE A 110 -11.72 10.96 17.04
CA ILE A 110 -12.78 11.95 17.30
C ILE A 110 -14.05 11.62 16.53
N TRP A 111 -13.92 11.33 15.24
CA TRP A 111 -15.09 11.18 14.37
C TRP A 111 -15.76 9.80 14.45
N THR A 112 -15.12 8.81 15.06
CA THR A 112 -15.80 7.55 15.40
C THR A 112 -16.95 7.78 16.39
N THR A 113 -16.94 8.89 17.12
CA THR A 113 -18.04 9.26 18.02
C THR A 113 -19.33 9.60 17.27
N SER A 114 -19.25 10.01 15.99
CA SER A 114 -20.43 10.28 15.16
C SER A 114 -21.38 9.09 15.04
N TRP A 115 -20.85 7.87 15.13
CA TRP A 115 -21.63 6.64 15.15
C TRP A 115 -22.53 6.54 16.40
N ALA A 116 -21.99 6.86 17.57
CA ALA A 116 -22.76 6.87 18.80
C ALA A 116 -23.93 7.87 18.73
N TRP A 117 -23.69 9.07 18.15
CA TRP A 117 -24.74 10.05 17.89
C TRP A 117 -25.81 9.56 16.90
N LEU A 118 -25.38 8.92 15.83
CA LEU A 118 -26.30 8.35 14.84
C LEU A 118 -27.20 7.30 15.50
N MET A 119 -26.62 6.39 16.29
CA MET A 119 -27.36 5.36 16.99
C MET A 119 -28.27 5.93 18.05
N ALA A 120 -27.80 6.88 18.87
CA ALA A 120 -28.65 7.56 19.87
C ALA A 120 -29.86 8.22 19.20
N ASN A 121 -29.69 8.86 18.06
CA ASN A 121 -30.79 9.48 17.31
C ASN A 121 -31.79 8.48 16.76
N LEU A 122 -31.31 7.33 16.29
CA LEU A 122 -32.17 6.25 15.80
C LEU A 122 -32.94 5.57 16.95
N TRP A 123 -32.35 5.55 18.16
CA TRP A 123 -32.92 4.90 19.34
C TRP A 123 -34.05 5.69 20.00
N GLY A 124 -33.92 7.03 20.05
CA GLY A 124 -34.87 7.91 20.74
C GLY A 124 -36.21 8.12 20.02
N LYS A 125 -36.37 7.63 18.79
CA LYS A 125 -37.62 7.80 18.05
C LYS A 125 -38.51 6.58 18.23
N THR A 126 -39.78 6.81 18.54
CA THR A 126 -40.87 5.81 18.66
C THR A 126 -41.18 5.06 17.34
N VAL A 127 -40.49 5.39 16.27
CA VAL A 127 -40.66 4.75 14.96
C VAL A 127 -39.81 3.49 14.92
N SER A 128 -40.41 2.35 14.71
CA SER A 128 -39.68 1.10 14.57
C SER A 128 -38.69 1.17 13.40
N ILE A 129 -37.39 1.04 13.70
CA ILE A 129 -36.29 1.08 12.72
C ILE A 129 -36.54 0.06 11.60
N SER A 130 -37.12 -1.08 11.95
CA SER A 130 -37.51 -2.14 11.01
C SER A 130 -38.49 -1.67 9.93
N SER A 131 -39.38 -0.70 10.23
CA SER A 131 -40.29 -0.14 9.25
C SER A 131 -39.65 0.54 8.09
N PHE A 132 -38.44 1.07 8.28
CA PHE A 132 -37.63 1.66 7.20
C PHE A 132 -36.73 0.63 6.50
N ALA A 133 -36.38 -0.46 7.15
CA ALA A 133 -35.47 -1.46 6.60
C ALA A 133 -36.06 -2.09 5.31
N MET A 134 -37.33 -2.48 5.31
CA MET A 134 -37.93 -3.12 4.15
C MET A 134 -38.02 -2.20 2.91
N PRO A 135 -38.47 -0.94 3.00
CA PRO A 135 -38.41 -0.02 1.87
C PRO A 135 -36.98 0.19 1.32
N ILE A 136 -35.98 0.30 2.19
CA ILE A 136 -34.60 0.53 1.79
C ILE A 136 -34.06 -0.61 0.91
N ILE A 137 -34.34 -1.88 1.26
CA ILE A 137 -33.87 -3.01 0.44
C ILE A 137 -34.59 -3.07 -0.92
N VAL A 138 -35.87 -2.68 -0.97
CA VAL A 138 -36.62 -2.62 -2.24
C VAL A 138 -36.00 -1.59 -3.19
N PHE A 139 -35.73 -0.38 -2.70
CA PHE A 139 -35.01 0.62 -3.49
C PHE A 139 -33.60 0.15 -3.86
N GLY A 140 -32.90 -0.48 -2.93
CA GLY A 140 -31.58 -1.07 -3.19
C GLY A 140 -31.63 -2.07 -4.36
N LEU A 141 -32.57 -3.01 -4.37
CA LEU A 141 -32.71 -3.99 -5.45
C LEU A 141 -32.99 -3.32 -6.81
N LEU A 142 -33.80 -2.25 -6.85
CA LEU A 142 -34.04 -1.48 -8.07
C LEU A 142 -32.74 -0.89 -8.65
N PHE A 143 -31.83 -0.43 -7.80
CA PHE A 143 -30.52 0.08 -8.24
C PHE A 143 -29.54 -1.04 -8.64
N LEU A 144 -29.66 -2.26 -8.06
CA LEU A 144 -28.83 -3.40 -8.44
C LEU A 144 -29.08 -3.86 -9.88
N ILE A 145 -30.34 -3.79 -10.33
CA ILE A 145 -30.76 -4.23 -11.68
C ILE A 145 -30.22 -3.30 -12.77
N GLN A 146 -29.87 -2.07 -12.44
CA GLN A 146 -29.38 -1.11 -13.42
C GLN A 146 -27.92 -1.35 -13.82
N LYS A 147 -27.61 -1.26 -15.13
CA LYS A 147 -26.29 -1.55 -15.71
C LYS A 147 -25.35 -0.32 -15.64
N GLY A 148 -25.01 0.19 -14.48
CA GLY A 148 -24.08 1.33 -14.36
C GLY A 148 -23.07 1.16 -13.22
N LYS A 149 -21.76 1.31 -13.49
CA LYS A 149 -20.75 1.27 -12.42
C LYS A 149 -21.04 2.27 -11.29
N ASN A 150 -21.54 3.46 -11.63
CA ASN A 150 -21.87 4.51 -10.68
C ASN A 150 -23.15 4.24 -9.87
N ILE A 151 -23.97 3.28 -10.26
CA ILE A 151 -25.23 2.97 -9.58
C ILE A 151 -25.04 1.84 -8.56
N LYS A 152 -24.07 0.97 -8.77
CA LYS A 152 -23.72 -0.11 -7.84
C LYS A 152 -23.33 0.41 -6.45
N TRP A 153 -22.71 1.58 -6.35
CA TRP A 153 -22.36 2.14 -5.05
C TRP A 153 -23.59 2.58 -4.24
N VAL A 154 -24.65 3.08 -4.90
CA VAL A 154 -25.92 3.43 -4.23
C VAL A 154 -26.56 2.17 -3.65
N TRP A 155 -26.58 1.09 -4.42
CA TRP A 155 -27.04 -0.22 -3.94
C TRP A 155 -26.28 -0.67 -2.69
N ASN A 156 -24.97 -0.61 -2.72
CA ASN A 156 -24.14 -1.03 -1.59
C ASN A 156 -24.40 -0.17 -0.33
N ILE A 157 -24.60 1.15 -0.48
CA ILE A 157 -24.98 2.03 0.64
C ILE A 157 -26.36 1.65 1.21
N LEU A 158 -27.34 1.44 0.36
CA LEU A 158 -28.69 1.09 0.79
C LEU A 158 -28.73 -0.28 1.48
N LEU A 159 -28.00 -1.25 0.93
CA LEU A 159 -27.81 -2.55 1.55
C LEU A 159 -27.13 -2.42 2.94
N TRP A 160 -26.14 -1.56 3.04
CA TRP A 160 -25.45 -1.24 4.29
C TRP A 160 -26.41 -0.70 5.35
N ILE A 161 -27.19 0.32 5.02
CA ILE A 161 -28.20 0.91 5.93
C ILE A 161 -29.25 -0.13 6.33
N TRP A 162 -29.70 -0.96 5.40
CA TRP A 162 -30.66 -2.01 5.63
C TRP A 162 -30.14 -3.06 6.64
N ILE A 163 -28.91 -3.56 6.46
CA ILE A 163 -28.32 -4.56 7.35
C ILE A 163 -28.17 -3.99 8.77
N ILE A 164 -27.73 -2.71 8.91
CA ILE A 164 -27.64 -2.07 10.22
C ILE A 164 -28.99 -2.01 10.90
N PHE A 165 -30.02 -1.57 10.20
CA PHE A 165 -31.36 -1.42 10.80
C PHE A 165 -31.90 -2.77 11.27
N ILE A 166 -31.74 -3.81 10.49
CA ILE A 166 -32.12 -5.15 10.90
C ILE A 166 -31.29 -5.62 12.10
N TRP A 167 -29.98 -5.41 12.07
CA TRP A 167 -29.10 -5.83 13.15
C TRP A 167 -29.41 -5.13 14.47
N VAL A 168 -29.68 -3.82 14.44
CA VAL A 168 -30.11 -3.06 15.62
C VAL A 168 -31.42 -3.61 16.20
N GLN A 169 -32.41 -3.87 15.32
CA GLN A 169 -33.69 -4.42 15.75
C GLN A 169 -33.52 -5.77 16.45
N TYR A 170 -32.79 -6.68 15.85
CA TYR A 170 -32.61 -8.01 16.43
C TYR A 170 -31.82 -8.01 17.74
N ILE A 171 -30.87 -7.10 17.91
CA ILE A 171 -30.18 -6.95 19.20
C ILE A 171 -31.12 -6.43 20.27
N GLN A 172 -31.99 -5.47 19.94
CA GLN A 172 -33.02 -4.99 20.87
C GLN A 172 -33.99 -6.11 21.28
N ASP A 173 -34.51 -6.85 20.30
CA ASP A 173 -35.42 -7.98 20.55
C ASP A 173 -34.74 -9.04 21.42
N TRP A 174 -33.48 -9.33 21.17
CA TRP A 174 -32.72 -10.30 21.97
C TRP A 174 -32.54 -9.84 23.42
N PHE A 175 -32.15 -8.59 23.66
CA PHE A 175 -32.01 -8.07 25.02
C PHE A 175 -33.34 -8.04 25.76
N SER A 176 -34.45 -7.76 25.09
CA SER A 176 -35.79 -7.83 25.70
C SER A 176 -36.17 -9.24 26.15
N VAL A 177 -35.87 -10.26 25.33
CA VAL A 177 -36.09 -11.68 25.68
C VAL A 177 -35.11 -12.13 26.79
N MET A 178 -33.84 -11.69 26.74
CA MET A 178 -32.87 -12.02 27.78
C MET A 178 -33.27 -11.48 29.15
N LYS A 179 -33.89 -10.29 29.21
CA LYS A 179 -34.39 -9.71 30.44
C LYS A 179 -35.37 -10.59 31.19
N GLU A 180 -36.22 -11.35 30.47
CA GLU A 180 -37.17 -12.27 31.07
C GLU A 180 -36.51 -13.56 31.61
N SER A 181 -35.35 -13.94 31.05
CA SER A 181 -34.66 -15.19 31.38
C SER A 181 -33.45 -14.98 32.31
N MET A 182 -32.84 -13.81 32.35
CA MET A 182 -31.62 -13.53 33.11
C MET A 182 -31.52 -12.03 33.44
N ASP A 183 -31.72 -11.71 34.70
CA ASP A 183 -31.51 -10.36 35.18
C ASP A 183 -30.02 -10.14 35.56
N LEU A 184 -29.28 -9.45 34.71
CA LEU A 184 -27.86 -9.17 34.96
C LEU A 184 -27.68 -8.22 36.14
N MET A 185 -28.70 -7.41 36.48
CA MET A 185 -28.68 -6.52 37.65
C MET A 185 -28.75 -7.31 38.96
N ALA A 186 -29.40 -8.49 38.98
CA ALA A 186 -29.45 -9.36 40.16
C ALA A 186 -28.08 -9.94 40.55
N TYR A 187 -27.12 -9.98 39.59
CA TYR A 187 -25.73 -10.37 39.83
C TYR A 187 -24.83 -9.16 40.14
N SER A 188 -25.37 -7.98 40.41
CA SER A 188 -24.58 -6.81 40.74
C SER A 188 -23.83 -7.05 42.06
N LEU A 189 -22.53 -7.25 41.96
CA LEU A 189 -21.60 -7.36 43.09
C LEU A 189 -21.28 -5.94 43.58
N GLU A 190 -20.83 -5.84 44.84
CA GLU A 190 -20.39 -4.53 45.37
C GLU A 190 -19.37 -3.86 44.44
N TRP A 191 -19.53 -2.58 44.27
CA TRP A 191 -18.95 -1.62 43.30
C TRP A 191 -17.66 -2.05 42.58
N PHE A 192 -16.59 -2.44 43.25
CA PHE A 192 -15.29 -2.75 42.61
C PHE A 192 -15.27 -4.14 41.94
N ARG A 193 -15.91 -5.13 42.55
CA ARG A 193 -15.96 -6.50 41.99
C ARG A 193 -16.85 -6.58 40.76
N TRP A 194 -17.92 -5.78 40.73
CA TRP A 194 -18.80 -5.67 39.57
C TRP A 194 -18.04 -5.12 38.36
N ILE A 195 -17.32 -4.00 38.53
CA ILE A 195 -16.49 -3.40 37.48
C ILE A 195 -15.50 -4.43 36.94
N LEU A 196 -14.81 -5.19 37.77
CA LEU A 196 -13.85 -6.18 37.35
C LEU A 196 -14.46 -7.32 36.51
N VAL A 197 -15.56 -7.91 36.97
CA VAL A 197 -16.19 -9.05 36.28
C VAL A 197 -16.78 -8.62 34.95
N PHE A 198 -17.56 -7.53 34.95
CA PHE A 198 -18.14 -7.01 33.72
C PHE A 198 -17.11 -6.46 32.75
N THR A 199 -16.05 -5.84 33.24
CA THR A 199 -14.89 -5.46 32.43
C THR A 199 -14.29 -6.69 31.72
N LEU A 200 -14.06 -7.78 32.41
CA LEU A 200 -13.50 -9.00 31.79
C LEU A 200 -14.44 -9.59 30.73
N ILE A 201 -15.74 -9.62 31.00
CA ILE A 201 -16.73 -10.08 30.01
C ILE A 201 -16.71 -9.18 28.77
N TRP A 202 -16.75 -7.87 28.97
CA TRP A 202 -16.78 -6.90 27.87
C TRP A 202 -15.45 -6.80 27.12
N ILE A 203 -14.32 -7.00 27.81
CA ILE A 203 -13.00 -7.18 27.16
C ILE A 203 -13.08 -8.34 26.19
N THR A 204 -13.54 -9.50 26.64
CA THR A 204 -13.64 -10.69 25.80
C THR A 204 -14.56 -10.43 24.60
N LEU A 205 -15.69 -9.79 24.84
CA LEU A 205 -16.65 -9.46 23.80
C LEU A 205 -16.09 -8.45 22.80
N THR A 206 -15.40 -7.40 23.26
CA THR A 206 -14.80 -6.39 22.41
C THR A 206 -13.63 -6.94 21.59
N VAL A 207 -12.83 -7.83 22.16
CA VAL A 207 -11.76 -8.56 21.43
C VAL A 207 -12.35 -9.44 20.33
N LEU A 208 -13.49 -10.10 20.60
CA LEU A 208 -14.19 -10.89 19.60
C LEU A 208 -14.82 -10.03 18.51
N LEU A 209 -15.47 -8.93 18.88
CA LEU A 209 -16.11 -8.01 17.95
C LEU A 209 -15.10 -7.17 17.14
N GLN A 210 -13.93 -6.90 17.67
CA GLN A 210 -12.89 -6.04 17.10
C GLN A 210 -13.44 -4.67 16.60
N SER A 211 -14.54 -4.20 17.20
CA SER A 211 -15.27 -3.01 16.80
C SER A 211 -15.82 -2.25 18.01
N SER A 212 -15.30 -1.03 18.24
CA SER A 212 -15.84 -0.13 19.26
C SER A 212 -17.30 0.27 18.97
N HIS A 213 -17.67 0.40 17.71
CA HIS A 213 -19.04 0.74 17.30
C HIS A 213 -20.05 -0.35 17.71
N ALA A 214 -19.70 -1.63 17.43
CA ALA A 214 -20.52 -2.75 17.87
C ALA A 214 -20.62 -2.82 19.39
N SER A 215 -19.52 -2.62 20.09
CA SER A 215 -19.47 -2.65 21.56
C SER A 215 -20.33 -1.54 22.17
N ILE A 216 -20.23 -0.30 21.66
CA ILE A 216 -21.04 0.82 22.15
C ILE A 216 -22.53 0.57 21.89
N LEU A 217 -22.89 0.02 20.75
CA LEU A 217 -24.28 -0.32 20.44
C LEU A 217 -24.83 -1.39 21.38
N LEU A 218 -24.05 -2.42 21.68
CA LEU A 218 -24.44 -3.42 22.67
C LEU A 218 -24.61 -2.82 24.07
N ILE A 219 -23.74 -1.88 24.48
CA ILE A 219 -23.84 -1.16 25.74
C ILE A 219 -25.14 -0.33 25.78
N MET A 220 -25.42 0.42 24.71
CA MET A 220 -26.68 1.17 24.61
C MET A 220 -27.90 0.27 24.68
N SER A 221 -27.85 -0.90 24.04
CA SER A 221 -28.94 -1.89 24.06
C SER A 221 -29.14 -2.49 25.45
N ALA A 222 -28.05 -2.85 26.14
CA ALA A 222 -28.09 -3.37 27.51
C ALA A 222 -28.63 -2.33 28.51
N LEU A 223 -28.24 -1.05 28.35
CA LEU A 223 -28.74 0.05 29.16
C LEU A 223 -30.22 0.29 28.92
N TRP A 224 -30.67 0.30 27.67
CA TRP A 224 -32.08 0.44 27.32
C TRP A 224 -32.93 -0.70 27.88
N ALA A 225 -32.42 -1.93 27.89
CA ALA A 225 -33.09 -3.09 28.48
C ALA A 225 -33.00 -3.11 30.03
N ASN A 226 -32.42 -2.09 30.68
CA ASN A 226 -32.13 -2.04 32.11
C ASN A 226 -31.32 -3.24 32.63
N GLN A 227 -30.40 -3.76 31.82
CA GLN A 227 -29.49 -4.84 32.18
C GLN A 227 -28.19 -4.34 32.82
N VAL A 228 -27.85 -3.06 32.62
CA VAL A 228 -26.70 -2.38 33.22
C VAL A 228 -27.11 -0.99 33.71
N THR A 229 -26.47 -0.49 34.78
CA THR A 229 -26.66 0.90 35.24
C THR A 229 -25.97 1.87 34.30
N PHE A 230 -26.36 3.14 34.36
CA PHE A 230 -25.76 4.20 33.57
C PHE A 230 -24.25 4.33 33.81
N GLU A 231 -23.82 4.32 35.10
CA GLU A 231 -22.41 4.40 35.51
C GLU A 231 -21.60 3.22 34.92
N ASN A 232 -22.16 2.01 34.96
CA ASN A 232 -21.52 0.84 34.39
C ASN A 232 -21.44 0.92 32.87
N ALA A 233 -22.46 1.45 32.20
CA ALA A 233 -22.45 1.68 30.75
C ALA A 233 -21.34 2.66 30.34
N LEU A 234 -21.09 3.73 31.14
CA LEU A 234 -19.98 4.65 30.91
C LEU A 234 -18.61 3.94 31.07
N ALA A 235 -18.44 3.15 32.15
CA ALA A 235 -17.22 2.38 32.37
C ALA A 235 -16.95 1.40 31.22
N LEU A 236 -17.98 0.68 30.76
CA LEU A 236 -17.90 -0.25 29.61
C LEU A 236 -17.53 0.49 28.31
N THR A 237 -18.03 1.71 28.11
CA THR A 237 -17.71 2.55 26.96
C THR A 237 -16.22 2.93 26.93
N ILE A 238 -15.62 3.25 28.08
CA ILE A 238 -14.18 3.49 28.20
C ILE A 238 -13.40 2.24 27.76
N TRP A 239 -13.77 1.08 28.30
CA TRP A 239 -13.09 -0.17 27.99
C TRP A 239 -13.21 -0.57 26.51
N ALA A 240 -14.38 -0.38 25.89
CA ALA A 240 -14.60 -0.62 24.48
C ALA A 240 -13.62 0.16 23.59
N ASN A 241 -13.29 1.40 23.99
CA ASN A 241 -12.30 2.22 23.25
C ASN A 241 -10.86 1.75 23.43
N ILE A 242 -10.48 1.25 24.61
CA ILE A 242 -9.11 0.77 24.87
C ILE A 242 -8.82 -0.51 24.11
N TRP A 243 -9.74 -1.47 24.16
CA TRP A 243 -9.50 -2.78 23.58
C TRP A 243 -9.41 -2.81 22.06
N THR A 244 -9.95 -1.82 21.37
CA THR A 244 -9.71 -1.67 19.93
C THR A 244 -8.24 -1.45 19.57
N THR A 245 -7.42 -0.97 20.55
CA THR A 245 -5.97 -0.79 20.34
C THR A 245 -5.19 -2.09 20.43
N PHE A 246 -5.76 -3.13 21.03
CA PHE A 246 -5.07 -4.41 21.19
C PHE A 246 -4.74 -5.08 19.84
N SER A 247 -5.65 -4.98 18.87
CA SER A 247 -5.41 -5.44 17.50
C SER A 247 -4.23 -4.74 16.83
N TRP A 248 -3.95 -3.50 17.21
CA TRP A 248 -2.82 -2.73 16.71
C TRP A 248 -1.50 -3.20 17.29
N ILE A 249 -1.49 -3.49 18.58
CA ILE A 249 -0.31 -4.07 19.25
C ILE A 249 0.04 -5.38 18.58
N LEU A 250 -0.92 -6.29 18.40
CA LEU A 250 -0.70 -7.58 17.74
C LEU A 250 -0.19 -7.40 16.30
N GLY A 251 -0.79 -6.49 15.53
CA GLY A 251 -0.34 -6.19 14.17
C GLY A 251 1.06 -5.57 14.11
N SER A 252 1.50 -4.88 15.18
CA SER A 252 2.81 -4.22 15.22
C SER A 252 3.98 -5.13 15.52
N ILE A 253 3.77 -6.34 16.04
CA ILE A 253 4.83 -7.23 16.53
C ILE A 253 5.87 -7.51 15.44
N ASN A 254 5.44 -7.83 14.22
CA ASN A 254 6.28 -8.18 13.08
C ASN A 254 6.44 -7.04 12.05
N SER A 255 6.24 -5.78 12.46
CA SER A 255 6.28 -4.64 11.56
C SER A 255 7.47 -3.72 11.82
N ASN A 256 7.64 -2.70 10.95
CA ASN A 256 8.69 -1.71 11.09
C ASN A 256 8.56 -0.83 12.35
N VAL A 257 9.63 -0.11 12.70
CA VAL A 257 9.70 0.72 13.91
C VAL A 257 8.62 1.81 13.91
N ASN A 258 8.32 2.41 12.77
CA ASN A 258 7.33 3.49 12.69
C ASN A 258 5.91 3.00 12.99
N TRP A 259 5.56 1.78 12.60
CA TRP A 259 4.29 1.19 13.01
C TRP A 259 4.23 0.95 14.53
N LYS A 260 5.30 0.37 15.10
CA LYS A 260 5.39 0.17 16.56
C LYS A 260 5.24 1.49 17.32
N ARG A 261 5.88 2.55 16.83
CA ARG A 261 5.75 3.91 17.36
C ARG A 261 4.30 4.41 17.31
N LEU A 262 3.63 4.24 16.17
CA LEU A 262 2.23 4.66 16.02
C LEU A 262 1.30 3.86 16.94
N ALA A 263 1.46 2.54 17.03
CA ALA A 263 0.68 1.69 17.92
C ALA A 263 0.87 2.09 19.40
N ILE A 264 2.10 2.34 19.83
CA ILE A 264 2.38 2.81 21.20
C ILE A 264 1.79 4.20 21.44
N ALA A 265 1.86 5.11 20.47
CA ALA A 265 1.25 6.42 20.58
C ALA A 265 -0.26 6.33 20.81
N ASP A 266 -0.96 5.47 20.06
CA ASP A 266 -2.41 5.26 20.21
C ASP A 266 -2.76 4.59 21.55
N VAL A 267 -2.00 3.58 21.98
CA VAL A 267 -2.19 2.91 23.29
C VAL A 267 -1.97 3.87 24.45
N LEU A 268 -0.83 4.58 24.49
CA LEU A 268 -0.52 5.53 25.56
C LEU A 268 -1.61 6.58 25.67
N SER A 269 -2.09 7.02 24.52
CA SER A 269 -3.15 7.97 24.43
C SER A 269 -4.41 7.51 25.15
N LYS A 270 -4.90 6.37 24.81
CA LYS A 270 -6.14 5.83 25.36
C LYS A 270 -6.00 5.43 26.82
N VAL A 271 -4.85 4.87 27.21
CA VAL A 271 -4.56 4.51 28.61
C VAL A 271 -4.55 5.75 29.51
N LEU A 272 -3.92 6.85 29.07
CA LEU A 272 -3.91 8.09 29.85
C LEU A 272 -5.32 8.65 30.01
N THR A 273 -6.10 8.66 28.94
CA THR A 273 -7.51 9.11 29.03
C THR A 273 -8.35 8.20 29.92
N TRP A 274 -8.14 6.89 29.84
CA TRP A 274 -8.79 5.92 30.71
C TRP A 274 -8.52 6.22 32.19
N ILE A 275 -7.27 6.45 32.56
CA ILE A 275 -6.90 6.79 33.94
C ILE A 275 -7.67 8.03 34.41
N ILE A 276 -7.67 9.11 33.59
CA ILE A 276 -8.36 10.35 33.93
C ILE A 276 -9.88 10.12 34.07
N PHE A 277 -10.52 9.48 33.11
CA PHE A 277 -11.97 9.26 33.11
C PHE A 277 -12.40 8.29 34.21
N THR A 278 -11.59 7.28 34.55
CA THR A 278 -11.91 6.38 35.66
C THR A 278 -11.76 7.04 37.01
N LEU A 279 -10.73 7.87 37.21
CA LEU A 279 -10.53 8.60 38.48
C LEU A 279 -11.57 9.68 38.69
N PHE A 280 -12.03 10.34 37.64
CA PHE A 280 -12.95 11.46 37.67
C PHE A 280 -14.36 11.13 37.16
N ILE A 281 -14.75 9.86 37.11
CA ILE A 281 -16.03 9.44 36.50
C ILE A 281 -17.23 10.13 37.18
N TYR A 282 -17.22 10.25 38.51
CA TYR A 282 -18.27 10.90 39.26
C TYR A 282 -18.36 12.40 39.02
N GLN A 283 -17.26 13.07 38.69
CA GLN A 283 -17.23 14.48 38.32
C GLN A 283 -17.62 14.70 36.86
N ILE A 284 -17.41 13.69 36.02
CA ILE A 284 -17.74 13.75 34.57
C ILE A 284 -19.24 13.51 34.37
N ILE A 285 -19.89 12.67 35.16
CA ILE A 285 -21.33 12.38 35.04
C ILE A 285 -22.16 13.66 35.06
N PRO A 286 -22.04 14.56 36.06
CA PRO A 286 -22.79 15.83 36.08
C PRO A 286 -22.50 16.72 34.85
N ILE A 287 -21.30 16.69 34.31
CA ILE A 287 -20.94 17.43 33.09
C ILE A 287 -21.71 16.84 31.88
N VAL A 288 -21.77 15.51 31.77
CA VAL A 288 -22.55 14.84 30.73
C VAL A 288 -24.03 15.19 30.83
N GLU A 289 -24.58 15.18 32.05
CA GLU A 289 -25.99 15.55 32.32
C GLU A 289 -26.28 17.01 32.00
N LEU A 290 -25.37 17.91 32.36
CA LEU A 290 -25.48 19.33 32.01
C LEU A 290 -25.50 19.54 30.49
N ILE A 291 -24.61 18.90 29.78
CA ILE A 291 -24.55 18.97 28.30
C ILE A 291 -25.82 18.34 27.70
N ALA A 292 -26.26 17.20 28.21
CA ALA A 292 -27.47 16.53 27.75
C ALA A 292 -28.72 17.41 27.99
N SER A 293 -28.81 18.07 29.12
CA SER A 293 -29.85 19.04 29.45
C SER A 293 -29.84 20.23 28.50
N TYR A 294 -28.67 20.81 28.26
CA TYR A 294 -28.52 21.95 27.33
C TYR A 294 -28.94 21.58 25.92
N LEU A 295 -28.66 20.34 25.47
CA LEU A 295 -29.03 19.83 24.15
C LEU A 295 -30.45 19.26 24.09
N ASN A 296 -31.25 19.32 25.16
CA ASN A 296 -32.60 18.76 25.33
C ASN A 296 -32.66 17.23 25.21
N PHE A 297 -31.62 16.52 25.66
CA PHE A 297 -31.53 15.05 25.70
C PHE A 297 -31.44 14.50 27.15
N ALA A 298 -31.84 15.26 28.14
CA ALA A 298 -31.68 14.89 29.55
C ALA A 298 -32.34 13.57 29.95
N SER A 299 -33.43 13.18 29.29
CA SER A 299 -34.17 11.92 29.52
C SER A 299 -33.67 10.72 28.69
N GLU A 300 -32.67 10.92 27.82
CA GLU A 300 -32.26 9.91 26.85
C GLU A 300 -30.84 9.42 27.11
N ASP A 301 -30.71 8.32 27.84
CA ASP A 301 -29.40 7.76 28.23
C ASP A 301 -28.49 7.39 27.06
N ALA A 302 -29.05 7.01 25.91
CA ALA A 302 -28.26 6.76 24.70
C ALA A 302 -27.50 8.01 24.23
N PHE A 303 -28.13 9.19 24.29
CA PHE A 303 -27.44 10.45 23.98
C PHE A 303 -26.39 10.82 25.03
N LYS A 304 -26.64 10.53 26.33
CA LYS A 304 -25.63 10.73 27.38
C LYS A 304 -24.39 9.86 27.13
N ILE A 305 -24.53 8.60 26.66
CA ILE A 305 -23.41 7.76 26.24
C ILE A 305 -22.67 8.39 25.04
N ALA A 306 -23.40 8.90 24.04
CA ALA A 306 -22.79 9.55 22.88
C ALA A 306 -22.00 10.82 23.28
N ILE A 307 -22.54 11.64 24.20
CA ILE A 307 -21.87 12.81 24.77
C ILE A 307 -20.60 12.38 25.51
N PHE A 308 -20.71 11.38 26.38
CA PHE A 308 -19.57 10.85 27.13
C PHE A 308 -18.47 10.33 26.23
N HIS A 309 -18.82 9.54 25.21
CA HIS A 309 -17.88 9.03 24.23
C HIS A 309 -17.18 10.15 23.45
N THR A 310 -17.91 11.21 23.14
CA THR A 310 -17.36 12.40 22.48
C THR A 310 -16.41 13.16 23.40
N LEU A 311 -16.78 13.40 24.66
CA LEU A 311 -15.92 14.03 25.65
C LEU A 311 -14.62 13.23 25.85
N PHE A 312 -14.72 11.91 25.95
CA PHE A 312 -13.57 11.02 26.08
C PHE A 312 -12.57 11.22 24.93
N ASN A 313 -13.04 11.26 23.70
CA ASN A 313 -12.15 11.38 22.51
C ASN A 313 -11.66 12.83 22.30
N ILE A 314 -12.47 13.86 22.61
CA ILE A 314 -12.05 15.27 22.48
C ILE A 314 -11.05 15.65 23.55
N LEU A 315 -11.28 15.27 24.83
CA LEU A 315 -10.39 15.62 25.93
C LEU A 315 -8.97 15.11 25.69
N TRP A 316 -8.86 13.89 25.19
CA TRP A 316 -7.59 13.31 24.82
C TRP A 316 -6.84 14.17 23.80
N VAL A 317 -7.49 14.55 22.70
CA VAL A 317 -6.88 15.41 21.68
C VAL A 317 -6.52 16.78 22.28
N ALA A 318 -7.39 17.36 23.11
CA ALA A 318 -7.14 18.63 23.76
C ALA A 318 -5.93 18.60 24.68
N ILE A 319 -5.68 17.50 25.39
CA ILE A 319 -4.50 17.31 26.26
C ILE A 319 -3.22 17.19 25.43
N ILE A 320 -3.24 16.44 24.35
CA ILE A 320 -2.01 16.19 23.57
C ILE A 320 -1.65 17.35 22.65
N LEU A 321 -2.63 18.03 22.08
CA LEU A 321 -2.40 19.02 21.04
C LEU A 321 -1.42 20.13 21.42
N PRO A 322 -1.46 20.74 22.62
CA PRO A 322 -0.48 21.72 23.04
C PRO A 322 0.95 21.17 23.12
N PHE A 323 1.09 19.90 23.45
CA PHE A 323 2.38 19.22 23.63
C PHE A 323 2.73 18.26 22.48
N TYR A 324 2.05 18.40 21.34
CA TYR A 324 2.11 17.44 20.22
C TYR A 324 3.54 17.09 19.79
N SER A 325 4.38 18.10 19.55
CA SER A 325 5.78 17.89 19.14
C SER A 325 6.60 17.16 20.19
N SER A 326 6.35 17.43 21.47
CA SER A 326 7.01 16.76 22.60
C SER A 326 6.55 15.31 22.72
N PHE A 327 5.27 15.06 22.49
CA PHE A 327 4.69 13.71 22.48
C PHE A 327 5.30 12.87 21.35
N VAL A 328 5.39 13.38 20.13
CA VAL A 328 6.04 12.69 19.00
C VAL A 328 7.49 12.35 19.34
N LYS A 329 8.27 13.33 19.83
CA LYS A 329 9.67 13.10 20.24
C LYS A 329 9.81 12.08 21.37
N MET A 330 8.86 12.07 22.31
CA MET A 330 8.82 11.05 23.37
C MET A 330 8.65 9.65 22.79
N ILE A 331 7.72 9.47 21.85
CA ILE A 331 7.50 8.19 21.15
C ILE A 331 8.73 7.75 20.39
N GLU A 332 9.41 8.66 19.69
CA GLU A 332 10.66 8.38 18.97
C GLU A 332 11.79 7.95 19.92
N ARG A 333 11.87 8.56 21.11
CA ARG A 333 12.85 8.18 22.14
C ARG A 333 12.54 6.84 22.81
N LEU A 334 11.25 6.51 23.02
CA LEU A 334 10.85 5.22 23.60
C LEU A 334 11.21 4.05 22.68
N LEU A 335 11.13 4.27 21.37
CA LEU A 335 11.53 3.30 20.36
C LEU A 335 12.51 3.96 19.39
N PRO A 336 13.80 4.07 19.76
CA PRO A 336 14.80 4.59 18.87
C PRO A 336 14.86 3.72 17.61
N GLU A 337 14.97 4.37 16.47
CA GLU A 337 15.35 3.67 15.26
C GLU A 337 16.76 3.11 15.54
N LYS A 338 16.85 1.80 15.72
CA LYS A 338 18.15 1.18 15.63
C LYS A 338 18.63 1.54 14.23
N ASN A 339 19.60 2.45 14.15
CA ASN A 339 20.41 2.52 12.95
C ASN A 339 20.83 1.07 12.72
N VAL A 340 20.22 0.42 11.76
CA VAL A 340 20.78 -0.76 11.15
C VAL A 340 21.96 -0.21 10.33
N ILE A 341 22.97 0.32 11.04
CA ILE A 341 24.34 0.11 10.63
C ILE A 341 24.32 -1.40 10.53
N GLN A 342 24.31 -1.89 9.32
CA GLN A 342 24.48 -3.30 9.00
C GLN A 342 25.70 -3.78 9.77
N GLU A 343 25.49 -4.15 11.05
CA GLU A 343 26.37 -5.10 11.68
C GLU A 343 26.25 -6.30 10.76
N LYS A 344 27.32 -6.49 10.01
CA LYS A 344 27.76 -7.62 9.21
C LYS A 344 26.92 -8.90 9.43
N SER A 345 25.59 -8.84 9.25
CA SER A 345 24.85 -10.06 9.02
C SER A 345 25.32 -10.55 7.66
N GLU A 346 25.93 -11.71 7.62
CA GLU A 346 26.44 -12.30 6.37
C GLU A 346 25.31 -12.39 5.34
N VAL A 347 24.05 -12.47 5.77
CA VAL A 347 22.86 -12.65 4.94
C VAL A 347 21.99 -11.39 4.90
N SER A 348 21.66 -10.89 3.73
CA SER A 348 20.71 -9.78 3.55
C SER A 348 19.26 -10.28 3.61
N THR A 349 18.48 -9.69 4.51
CA THR A 349 17.04 -9.89 4.63
C THR A 349 16.27 -8.66 4.16
N ASN A 350 14.98 -8.81 3.85
CA ASN A 350 14.15 -7.68 3.45
C ASN A 350 14.02 -6.65 4.60
N ILE A 351 14.00 -5.37 4.22
CA ILE A 351 13.90 -4.24 5.15
C ILE A 351 12.55 -3.53 5.02
N TYR A 352 12.05 -3.41 3.80
CA TYR A 352 10.89 -2.58 3.46
C TYR A 352 9.61 -3.39 3.21
N LEU A 353 9.70 -4.70 2.95
CA LEU A 353 8.54 -5.53 2.68
C LEU A 353 7.83 -5.92 3.97
N ASN A 354 6.60 -5.50 4.12
CA ASN A 354 5.78 -5.83 5.29
C ASN A 354 4.32 -6.08 4.89
N GLY A 355 3.57 -6.77 5.77
CA GLY A 355 2.17 -7.14 5.50
C GLY A 355 1.25 -5.94 5.32
N ALA A 356 1.49 -4.84 6.05
CA ALA A 356 0.63 -3.66 5.99
C ALA A 356 0.74 -2.91 4.65
N SER A 357 1.93 -2.88 4.06
CA SER A 357 2.12 -2.22 2.77
C SER A 357 1.46 -2.95 1.60
N LYS A 358 1.10 -4.25 1.74
CA LYS A 358 0.38 -5.03 0.72
C LYS A 358 -1.07 -4.59 0.53
N GLU A 359 -1.66 -3.95 1.53
CA GLU A 359 -3.08 -3.59 1.55
C GLU A 359 -3.48 -2.55 0.48
N LEU A 360 -2.52 -1.74 0.04
CA LEU A 360 -2.73 -0.74 -1.01
C LEU A 360 -1.64 -0.87 -2.08
N ALA A 361 -2.03 -0.86 -3.36
CA ALA A 361 -1.11 -1.02 -4.48
C ALA A 361 0.04 -0.01 -4.47
N VAL A 362 -0.24 1.25 -4.13
CA VAL A 362 0.77 2.32 -4.12
C VAL A 362 1.78 2.12 -3.00
N THR A 363 1.34 1.78 -1.80
CA THR A 363 2.26 1.49 -0.69
C THR A 363 3.10 0.26 -0.96
N ALA A 364 2.51 -0.75 -1.59
CA ALA A 364 3.22 -1.95 -2.01
C ALA A 364 4.27 -1.66 -3.09
N LEU A 365 3.94 -0.86 -4.09
CA LEU A 365 4.88 -0.44 -5.14
C LEU A 365 6.05 0.37 -4.56
N VAL A 366 5.79 1.27 -3.61
CA VAL A 366 6.85 2.04 -2.94
C VAL A 366 7.75 1.13 -2.10
N ALA A 367 7.16 0.19 -1.34
CA ALA A 367 7.92 -0.78 -0.57
C ALA A 367 8.80 -1.66 -1.47
N LEU A 368 8.22 -2.17 -2.57
CA LEU A 368 8.94 -2.95 -3.58
C LEU A 368 10.07 -2.14 -4.23
N LEU A 369 9.83 -0.88 -4.57
CA LEU A 369 10.86 -0.03 -5.17
C LEU A 369 12.03 0.20 -4.21
N LYS A 370 11.75 0.46 -2.93
CA LYS A 370 12.80 0.61 -1.90
C LYS A 370 13.59 -0.69 -1.72
N GLU A 371 12.91 -1.84 -1.70
CA GLU A 371 13.56 -3.13 -1.58
C GLU A 371 14.36 -3.47 -2.85
N THR A 372 13.82 -3.13 -4.03
CA THR A 372 14.57 -3.23 -5.29
C THR A 372 15.84 -2.38 -5.26
N ARG A 373 15.76 -1.17 -4.70
CA ARG A 373 16.93 -0.32 -4.50
C ARG A 373 17.94 -0.96 -3.53
N HIS A 374 17.47 -1.53 -2.43
CA HIS A 374 18.33 -2.27 -1.50
C HIS A 374 19.03 -3.45 -2.19
N MET A 375 18.29 -4.24 -2.98
CA MET A 375 18.88 -5.32 -3.75
C MET A 375 19.86 -4.82 -4.83
N TYR A 376 19.56 -3.68 -5.44
CA TYR A 376 20.45 -3.01 -6.40
C TYR A 376 21.77 -2.59 -5.75
N ASP A 377 21.72 -1.94 -4.58
CA ASP A 377 22.90 -1.55 -3.80
C ASP A 377 23.76 -2.76 -3.41
N ASN A 378 23.11 -3.88 -3.06
CA ASN A 378 23.80 -5.15 -2.80
C ASN A 378 24.47 -5.69 -4.07
N SER A 379 23.85 -5.56 -5.24
CA SER A 379 24.45 -5.99 -6.51
C SER A 379 25.69 -5.17 -6.86
N ILE A 380 25.63 -3.85 -6.66
CA ILE A 380 26.80 -2.96 -6.84
C ILE A 380 27.92 -3.39 -5.89
N PHE A 381 27.59 -3.67 -4.62
CA PHE A 381 28.59 -4.14 -3.65
C PHE A 381 29.27 -5.45 -4.14
N VAL A 382 28.52 -6.42 -4.64
CA VAL A 382 29.07 -7.69 -5.17
C VAL A 382 29.97 -7.43 -6.37
N ILE A 383 29.58 -6.54 -7.30
CA ILE A 383 30.34 -6.19 -8.49
C ILE A 383 31.66 -5.50 -8.12
N LEU A 384 31.60 -4.50 -7.23
CA LEU A 384 32.80 -3.78 -6.77
C LEU A 384 33.77 -4.72 -6.04
N LYS A 385 33.21 -5.61 -5.21
CA LYS A 385 34.03 -6.62 -4.49
C LYS A 385 34.76 -7.55 -5.45
N ALA A 386 34.12 -7.95 -6.57
CA ALA A 386 34.74 -8.78 -7.59
C ALA A 386 35.97 -8.11 -8.23
N PHE A 387 36.05 -6.78 -8.23
CA PHE A 387 37.14 -5.98 -8.78
C PHE A 387 38.06 -5.39 -7.72
N TRP A 388 37.86 -5.77 -6.42
CA TRP A 388 38.61 -5.22 -5.29
C TRP A 388 38.43 -3.70 -5.11
N LEU A 389 37.27 -3.21 -5.48
CA LEU A 389 36.92 -1.79 -5.36
C LEU A 389 35.90 -1.57 -4.24
N THR A 390 35.85 -0.34 -3.75
CA THR A 390 34.87 0.16 -2.78
C THR A 390 33.98 1.22 -3.40
N LYS A 391 32.93 1.64 -2.70
CA LYS A 391 32.07 2.75 -3.18
C LYS A 391 32.84 4.06 -3.28
N GLU A 392 33.82 4.28 -2.42
CA GLU A 392 34.69 5.46 -2.42
C GLU A 392 35.58 5.51 -3.66
N ASP A 393 35.99 4.35 -4.19
CA ASP A 393 36.80 4.23 -5.39
C ASP A 393 36.07 4.61 -6.68
N ILE A 394 34.74 4.62 -6.66
CA ILE A 394 33.90 5.06 -7.78
C ILE A 394 33.36 6.49 -7.60
N ALA A 395 33.77 7.21 -6.54
CA ALA A 395 33.40 8.60 -6.35
C ALA A 395 33.81 9.46 -7.53
N TRP A 396 33.05 10.53 -7.83
CA TRP A 396 33.21 11.33 -9.06
C TRP A 396 34.62 11.96 -9.22
N GLU A 397 35.31 12.24 -8.14
CA GLU A 397 36.58 12.95 -8.12
C GLU A 397 37.80 12.06 -8.43
N ILE A 398 37.66 10.74 -8.45
CA ILE A 398 38.78 9.81 -8.66
C ILE A 398 39.17 9.74 -10.13
N ASN A 399 40.49 9.95 -10.41
CA ASN A 399 41.03 9.87 -11.76
C ASN A 399 41.08 8.46 -12.30
N HIS A 400 40.92 8.34 -13.63
CA HIS A 400 40.96 7.11 -14.40
C HIS A 400 42.21 6.25 -14.13
N GLU A 401 43.40 6.90 -14.09
CA GLU A 401 44.66 6.22 -13.82
C GLU A 401 44.74 5.61 -12.42
N GLU A 402 44.07 6.23 -11.44
CA GLU A 402 44.04 5.73 -10.09
C GLU A 402 43.15 4.49 -9.95
N ILE A 403 41.99 4.46 -10.65
CA ILE A 403 41.13 3.29 -10.72
C ILE A 403 41.91 2.12 -11.34
N ASP A 404 42.65 2.37 -12.47
CA ASP A 404 43.42 1.32 -13.15
C ASP A 404 44.51 0.70 -12.28
N ARG A 405 45.14 1.51 -11.39
CA ARG A 405 46.12 1.02 -10.40
C ARG A 405 45.51 0.22 -9.27
N ARG A 406 44.24 0.48 -8.92
CA ARG A 406 43.57 -0.17 -7.80
C ARG A 406 42.85 -1.46 -8.21
N ILE A 407 42.50 -1.62 -9.48
CA ILE A 407 41.85 -2.85 -9.97
C ILE A 407 42.75 -4.06 -9.70
N LYS A 408 42.25 -4.97 -8.89
CA LYS A 408 42.83 -6.28 -8.66
C LYS A 408 41.72 -7.31 -8.75
N VAL A 409 41.97 -8.41 -9.43
CA VAL A 409 40.99 -9.49 -9.56
C VAL A 409 41.54 -10.71 -8.85
N TYR A 410 40.88 -11.08 -7.78
CA TYR A 410 41.17 -12.27 -6.99
C TYR A 410 40.01 -13.28 -7.12
N GLU A 411 40.29 -14.50 -6.71
CA GLU A 411 39.26 -15.52 -6.63
C GLU A 411 38.37 -15.27 -5.42
N TRP A 412 37.27 -14.57 -5.64
CA TRP A 412 36.20 -14.39 -4.68
C TRP A 412 35.11 -15.44 -4.92
N ASP A 413 34.52 -15.93 -3.85
CA ASP A 413 33.33 -16.77 -3.94
C ASP A 413 32.10 -15.89 -4.24
N ILE A 414 31.96 -15.52 -5.54
CA ILE A 414 30.79 -14.75 -6.00
C ILE A 414 29.51 -15.55 -5.75
N ASP A 415 29.54 -16.88 -5.74
CA ASP A 415 28.38 -17.71 -5.43
C ASP A 415 27.92 -17.48 -4.01
N LYS A 416 28.83 -17.49 -3.04
CA LYS A 416 28.51 -17.20 -1.65
C LYS A 416 27.89 -15.83 -1.54
N LEU A 417 28.51 -14.81 -2.09
CA LEU A 417 27.99 -13.41 -2.05
C LEU A 417 26.63 -13.31 -2.75
N TYR A 418 26.42 -14.00 -3.89
CA TYR A 418 25.13 -14.04 -4.58
C TYR A 418 24.03 -14.63 -3.69
N TRP A 419 24.29 -15.77 -3.02
CA TRP A 419 23.33 -16.38 -2.13
C TRP A 419 23.01 -15.53 -0.93
N GLU A 420 24.01 -14.94 -0.28
CA GLU A 420 23.87 -14.15 0.95
C GLU A 420 23.23 -12.79 0.70
N LYS A 421 23.54 -12.13 -0.41
CA LYS A 421 23.15 -10.73 -0.65
C LYS A 421 22.01 -10.55 -1.63
N ILE A 422 21.79 -11.48 -2.55
CA ILE A 422 20.88 -11.31 -3.69
C ILE A 422 19.76 -12.35 -3.70
N LYS A 423 20.10 -13.64 -3.67
CA LYS A 423 19.17 -14.74 -3.98
C LYS A 423 17.98 -14.82 -3.01
N LEU A 424 18.23 -14.71 -1.71
CA LEU A 424 17.18 -14.78 -0.70
C LEU A 424 16.26 -13.56 -0.82
N LEU A 425 16.84 -12.37 -0.93
CA LEU A 425 16.10 -11.12 -1.07
C LEU A 425 15.23 -11.11 -2.33
N PHE A 426 15.76 -11.63 -3.46
CA PHE A 426 14.99 -11.80 -4.68
C PHE A 426 13.78 -12.71 -4.50
N GLY A 427 13.93 -13.82 -3.77
CA GLY A 427 12.82 -14.72 -3.44
C GLY A 427 11.72 -13.98 -2.68
N GLU A 428 12.07 -13.26 -1.62
CA GLU A 428 11.13 -12.48 -0.82
C GLU A 428 10.42 -11.38 -1.63
N ILE A 429 11.12 -10.69 -2.53
CA ILE A 429 10.54 -9.70 -3.46
C ILE A 429 9.53 -10.37 -4.39
N MET A 430 9.84 -11.56 -4.94
CA MET A 430 8.95 -12.27 -5.84
C MET A 430 7.69 -12.76 -5.15
N ASP A 431 7.81 -13.33 -3.96
CA ASP A 431 6.68 -13.78 -3.13
C ASP A 431 5.78 -12.60 -2.76
N TYR A 432 6.37 -11.50 -2.27
CA TYR A 432 5.65 -10.29 -1.94
C TYR A 432 4.89 -9.71 -3.16
N THR A 433 5.54 -9.67 -4.32
CA THR A 433 4.95 -9.18 -5.58
C THR A 433 3.75 -10.03 -5.99
N SER A 434 3.89 -11.35 -5.94
CA SER A 434 2.81 -12.30 -6.29
C SER A 434 1.59 -12.14 -5.38
N GLU A 435 1.81 -12.07 -4.07
CA GLU A 435 0.72 -11.86 -3.12
C GLU A 435 0.04 -10.51 -3.32
N THR A 436 0.81 -9.45 -3.55
CA THR A 436 0.27 -8.10 -3.72
C THR A 436 -0.56 -7.96 -5.00
N ILE A 437 -0.14 -8.58 -6.10
CA ILE A 437 -0.90 -8.60 -7.36
C ILE A 437 -2.27 -9.25 -7.15
N SER A 438 -2.36 -10.31 -6.35
CA SER A 438 -3.64 -10.99 -6.09
C SER A 438 -4.62 -10.17 -5.25
N LEU A 439 -4.15 -9.17 -4.52
CA LEU A 439 -4.93 -8.33 -3.62
C LEU A 439 -5.36 -6.99 -4.23
N ASN A 440 -4.77 -6.59 -5.38
CA ASN A 440 -4.91 -5.25 -5.91
C ASN A 440 -5.47 -5.21 -7.34
N ASP A 441 -5.89 -4.01 -7.77
CA ASP A 441 -6.52 -3.73 -9.06
C ASP A 441 -5.55 -3.97 -10.23
N GLU A 442 -6.06 -4.54 -11.33
CA GLU A 442 -5.31 -4.85 -12.57
C GLU A 442 -4.62 -3.63 -13.20
N LYS A 443 -5.10 -2.44 -12.93
CA LYS A 443 -4.51 -1.21 -13.47
C LYS A 443 -3.05 -0.99 -13.05
N TYR A 444 -2.60 -1.59 -11.93
CA TYR A 444 -1.23 -1.49 -11.42
C TYR A 444 -0.31 -2.63 -11.89
N TYR A 445 -0.83 -3.61 -12.62
CA TYR A 445 -0.03 -4.75 -13.10
C TYR A 445 1.18 -4.36 -13.95
N PRO A 446 1.12 -3.33 -14.82
CA PRO A 446 2.29 -2.89 -15.58
C PRO A 446 3.45 -2.42 -14.70
N GLU A 447 3.16 -1.69 -13.61
CA GLU A 447 4.16 -1.19 -12.67
C GLU A 447 4.81 -2.34 -11.89
N PHE A 448 4.02 -3.29 -11.40
CA PHE A 448 4.53 -4.50 -10.77
C PHE A 448 5.40 -5.31 -11.72
N ALA A 449 5.00 -5.44 -12.98
CA ALA A 449 5.77 -6.15 -14.00
C ALA A 449 7.12 -5.47 -14.30
N ARG A 450 7.15 -4.12 -14.32
CA ARG A 450 8.39 -3.33 -14.51
C ARG A 450 9.35 -3.53 -13.35
N ILE A 451 8.87 -3.46 -12.10
CA ILE A 451 9.70 -3.70 -10.91
C ILE A 451 10.23 -5.13 -10.92
N ARG A 452 9.39 -6.12 -11.23
CA ARG A 452 9.82 -7.52 -11.34
C ARG A 452 10.91 -7.72 -12.37
N ARG A 453 10.79 -7.06 -13.54
CA ARG A 453 11.82 -7.10 -14.57
C ARG A 453 13.13 -6.52 -14.09
N ALA A 454 13.12 -5.33 -13.45
CA ALA A 454 14.33 -4.73 -12.89
C ALA A 454 15.02 -5.65 -11.88
N ASN A 455 14.26 -6.32 -11.01
CA ASN A 455 14.82 -7.29 -10.06
C ASN A 455 15.43 -8.50 -10.76
N THR A 456 14.79 -8.98 -11.84
CA THR A 456 15.36 -10.07 -12.68
C THR A 456 16.66 -9.62 -13.33
N ASP A 457 16.71 -8.42 -13.90
CA ASP A 457 17.91 -7.86 -14.55
C ASP A 457 19.08 -7.71 -13.55
N ILE A 458 18.79 -7.28 -12.30
CA ILE A 458 19.78 -7.21 -11.21
C ILE A 458 20.39 -8.59 -10.92
N VAL A 459 19.54 -9.62 -10.76
CA VAL A 459 19.98 -11.00 -10.50
C VAL A 459 20.84 -11.53 -11.66
N GLU A 460 20.40 -11.29 -12.89
CA GLU A 460 21.12 -11.74 -14.08
C GLU A 460 22.47 -11.06 -14.24
N THR A 461 22.56 -9.76 -13.87
CA THR A 461 23.82 -9.02 -13.88
C THR A 461 24.89 -9.71 -13.02
N VAL A 462 24.55 -10.10 -11.79
CA VAL A 462 25.49 -10.78 -10.90
C VAL A 462 25.85 -12.18 -11.40
N LYS A 463 24.89 -12.90 -11.99
CA LYS A 463 25.16 -14.21 -12.61
C LYS A 463 26.07 -14.09 -13.83
N THR A 464 25.87 -13.09 -14.67
CA THR A 464 26.71 -12.84 -15.84
C THR A 464 28.13 -12.50 -15.42
N LEU A 465 28.31 -11.68 -14.38
CA LEU A 465 29.63 -11.39 -13.80
C LEU A 465 30.34 -12.66 -13.33
N LYS A 466 29.63 -13.59 -12.69
CA LYS A 466 30.20 -14.87 -12.28
C LYS A 466 30.74 -15.65 -13.51
N HIS A 467 30.00 -15.64 -14.62
CA HIS A 467 30.46 -16.33 -15.82
C HIS A 467 31.74 -15.72 -16.43
N MET A 468 31.94 -14.41 -16.24
CA MET A 468 33.17 -13.72 -16.66
C MET A 468 34.36 -13.96 -15.73
N GLN A 469 34.13 -14.22 -14.46
CA GLN A 469 35.15 -14.18 -13.39
C GLN A 469 36.39 -15.01 -13.73
N ARG A 470 36.21 -16.22 -14.25
CA ARG A 470 37.33 -17.12 -14.59
C ARG A 470 38.26 -16.51 -15.63
N ASN A 471 37.70 -15.92 -16.66
CA ASN A 471 38.49 -15.29 -17.72
C ASN A 471 39.10 -13.97 -17.25
N LEU A 472 38.39 -13.20 -16.46
CA LEU A 472 38.94 -11.99 -15.84
C LEU A 472 40.19 -12.28 -15.01
N ILE A 473 40.15 -13.29 -14.14
CA ILE A 473 41.31 -13.68 -13.34
C ILE A 473 42.45 -14.14 -14.22
N ARG A 474 42.16 -14.98 -15.23
CA ARG A 474 43.15 -15.56 -16.14
C ARG A 474 43.87 -14.48 -16.95
N PHE A 475 43.12 -13.56 -17.56
CA PHE A 475 43.66 -12.65 -18.55
C PHE A 475 44.17 -11.32 -17.97
N ILE A 476 43.69 -10.86 -16.82
CA ILE A 476 44.31 -9.73 -16.11
C ILE A 476 45.72 -10.09 -15.62
N ASN A 477 45.94 -11.33 -15.25
CA ASN A 477 47.25 -11.82 -14.79
C ASN A 477 48.07 -12.48 -15.93
N SER A 478 47.67 -12.27 -17.19
CA SER A 478 48.39 -12.82 -18.34
C SER A 478 49.69 -12.10 -18.64
N ASN A 479 50.67 -12.81 -19.14
CA ASN A 479 51.93 -12.23 -19.67
C ASN A 479 51.75 -11.51 -21.03
N ASN A 480 50.57 -11.61 -21.65
CA ASN A 480 50.27 -10.89 -22.89
C ASN A 480 49.67 -9.51 -22.53
N GLU A 481 50.42 -8.46 -22.75
CA GLU A 481 50.04 -7.08 -22.40
C GLU A 481 48.76 -6.61 -23.13
N GLU A 482 48.60 -7.02 -24.41
CA GLU A 482 47.42 -6.56 -25.16
C GLU A 482 46.12 -7.18 -24.66
N ILE A 483 46.11 -8.47 -24.33
CA ILE A 483 44.89 -9.09 -23.75
C ILE A 483 44.64 -8.54 -22.35
N GLN A 484 45.67 -8.30 -21.55
CA GLN A 484 45.56 -7.69 -20.23
C GLN A 484 44.90 -6.28 -20.32
N LYS A 485 45.34 -5.47 -21.28
CA LYS A 485 44.78 -4.15 -21.55
C LYS A 485 43.30 -4.19 -21.92
N GLN A 486 42.90 -5.17 -22.77
CA GLN A 486 41.49 -5.33 -23.16
C GLN A 486 40.60 -5.74 -21.97
N TYR A 487 41.09 -6.63 -21.11
CA TYR A 487 40.32 -7.02 -19.92
C TYR A 487 40.26 -5.90 -18.86
N LYS A 488 41.27 -5.08 -18.71
CA LYS A 488 41.22 -3.85 -17.91
C LYS A 488 40.18 -2.87 -18.48
N LYS A 489 40.08 -2.73 -19.81
CA LYS A 489 39.05 -1.90 -20.46
C LYS A 489 37.65 -2.40 -20.17
N ILE A 490 37.42 -3.72 -20.21
CA ILE A 490 36.13 -4.34 -19.83
C ILE A 490 35.72 -3.95 -18.41
N ILE A 491 36.63 -4.08 -17.44
CA ILE A 491 36.35 -3.69 -16.04
C ILE A 491 36.08 -2.19 -15.95
N PHE A 492 36.90 -1.40 -16.63
CA PHE A 492 36.76 0.04 -16.65
C PHE A 492 35.38 0.49 -17.17
N ASP A 493 34.87 -0.12 -18.25
CA ASP A 493 33.54 0.17 -18.79
C ASP A 493 32.44 -0.11 -17.76
N ILE A 494 32.52 -1.23 -17.02
CA ILE A 494 31.59 -1.54 -15.95
C ILE A 494 31.68 -0.49 -14.83
N VAL A 495 32.90 -0.14 -14.39
CA VAL A 495 33.12 0.88 -13.34
C VAL A 495 32.62 2.25 -13.79
N TYR A 496 32.83 2.62 -15.06
CA TYR A 496 32.31 3.85 -15.64
C TYR A 496 30.79 3.92 -15.57
N VAL A 497 30.10 2.82 -15.87
CA VAL A 497 28.63 2.73 -15.72
C VAL A 497 28.23 2.89 -14.26
N LEU A 498 28.89 2.19 -13.33
CA LEU A 498 28.60 2.31 -11.88
C LEU A 498 28.80 3.75 -11.38
N LYS A 499 29.84 4.43 -11.81
CA LYS A 499 30.12 5.84 -11.50
C LYS A 499 29.00 6.77 -11.99
N ASN A 500 28.53 6.59 -13.23
CA ASN A 500 27.42 7.38 -13.76
C ASN A 500 26.10 7.04 -13.06
N ILE A 501 25.89 5.80 -12.63
CA ILE A 501 24.72 5.41 -11.84
C ILE A 501 24.75 6.07 -10.45
N GLN A 502 25.91 6.20 -9.82
CA GLN A 502 26.03 6.95 -8.57
C GLN A 502 25.64 8.41 -8.78
N ALA A 503 26.18 9.07 -9.80
CA ALA A 503 25.81 10.45 -10.17
C ALA A 503 24.30 10.58 -10.45
N LEU A 504 23.69 9.57 -11.14
CA LEU A 504 22.25 9.51 -11.38
C LEU A 504 21.45 9.39 -10.07
N SER A 505 21.94 8.66 -9.09
CA SER A 505 21.29 8.49 -7.79
C SER A 505 21.29 9.76 -6.95
N GLU A 506 22.33 10.60 -7.09
CA GLU A 506 22.53 11.86 -6.37
C GLU A 506 21.81 13.04 -7.05
N SER A 507 21.52 12.94 -8.37
CA SER A 507 20.85 14.00 -9.10
C SER A 507 19.36 14.13 -8.69
N GLU A 508 18.91 15.37 -8.48
CA GLU A 508 17.50 15.67 -8.20
C GLU A 508 16.69 15.96 -9.46
N SER A 509 17.34 16.41 -10.54
CA SER A 509 16.70 16.82 -11.79
C SER A 509 16.52 15.65 -12.75
N ASN A 510 15.29 15.45 -13.23
CA ASN A 510 15.01 14.41 -14.22
C ASN A 510 15.70 14.68 -15.57
N GLU A 511 15.90 15.96 -15.95
CA GLU A 511 16.61 16.31 -17.17
C GLU A 511 18.09 15.91 -17.07
N GLU A 512 18.70 16.11 -15.92
CA GLU A 512 20.08 15.71 -15.68
C GLU A 512 20.23 14.17 -15.67
N LYS A 513 19.29 13.46 -15.05
CA LYS A 513 19.24 11.99 -15.09
C LYS A 513 19.21 11.46 -16.52
N MET A 514 18.35 12.02 -17.36
CA MET A 514 18.26 11.64 -18.77
C MET A 514 19.55 11.96 -19.56
N ARG A 515 20.23 13.08 -19.22
CA ARG A 515 21.52 13.41 -19.82
C ARG A 515 22.61 12.42 -19.42
N ILE A 516 22.64 12.01 -18.14
CA ILE A 516 23.60 11.01 -17.64
C ILE A 516 23.39 9.67 -18.36
N ILE A 517 22.14 9.20 -18.45
CA ILE A 517 21.80 7.96 -19.15
C ILE A 517 22.24 8.03 -20.61
N GLY A 518 21.82 9.05 -21.35
CA GLY A 518 22.15 9.19 -22.77
C GLY A 518 23.66 9.30 -23.05
N ARG A 519 24.42 9.98 -22.14
CA ARG A 519 25.88 10.05 -22.20
C ARG A 519 26.52 8.69 -21.98
N THR A 520 25.98 7.92 -21.02
CA THR A 520 26.51 6.58 -20.70
C THR A 520 26.25 5.61 -21.82
N GLU A 521 25.05 5.61 -22.42
CA GLU A 521 24.71 4.78 -23.59
C GLU A 521 25.59 5.12 -24.80
N LYS A 522 25.78 6.41 -25.07
CA LYS A 522 26.66 6.87 -26.15
C LYS A 522 28.10 6.40 -25.94
N TYR A 523 28.63 6.53 -24.71
CA TYR A 523 29.96 6.04 -24.36
C TYR A 523 30.12 4.54 -24.62
N LEU A 524 29.15 3.72 -24.19
CA LEU A 524 29.18 2.26 -24.41
C LEU A 524 29.15 1.90 -25.90
N TYR A 525 28.36 2.60 -26.69
CA TYR A 525 28.28 2.40 -28.14
C TYR A 525 29.59 2.77 -28.84
N GLU A 526 30.20 3.91 -28.50
CA GLU A 526 31.43 4.38 -29.11
C GLU A 526 32.65 3.53 -28.73
N ASN A 527 32.63 2.84 -27.59
CA ASN A 527 33.71 2.03 -27.04
C ASN A 527 33.51 0.52 -27.20
N ASP A 528 32.53 0.09 -27.99
CA ASP A 528 32.28 -1.33 -28.23
C ASP A 528 33.41 -1.94 -29.03
N LEU A 529 34.11 -2.92 -28.44
CA LEU A 529 35.29 -3.59 -29.02
C LEU A 529 34.96 -4.40 -30.28
N ILE A 530 33.73 -4.92 -30.38
CA ILE A 530 33.29 -5.77 -31.48
C ILE A 530 32.90 -4.89 -32.67
N SER A 531 32.06 -3.91 -32.47
CA SER A 531 31.57 -3.00 -33.51
C SER A 531 32.66 -2.13 -34.11
N ASN A 532 33.72 -1.84 -33.35
CA ASN A 532 34.85 -1.02 -33.78
C ASN A 532 35.98 -1.85 -34.49
N TRP A 533 35.75 -3.14 -34.68
CA TRP A 533 36.72 -4.05 -35.32
C TRP A 533 38.09 -4.15 -34.61
N GLU A 534 38.11 -3.82 -33.30
CA GLU A 534 39.35 -3.79 -32.52
C GLU A 534 39.89 -5.21 -32.30
N VAL A 535 39.01 -6.18 -32.04
CA VAL A 535 39.36 -7.59 -31.89
C VAL A 535 39.93 -8.13 -33.18
N ASP A 536 39.37 -7.80 -34.35
CA ASP A 536 39.89 -8.24 -35.65
C ASP A 536 41.26 -7.68 -35.97
N LYS A 537 41.57 -6.45 -35.55
CA LYS A 537 42.89 -5.84 -35.63
C LYS A 537 43.92 -6.60 -34.79
N LEU A 538 43.53 -6.97 -33.54
CA LEU A 538 44.41 -7.72 -32.64
C LEU A 538 44.74 -9.11 -33.20
N ILE A 539 43.79 -9.79 -33.80
CA ILE A 539 44.00 -11.12 -34.46
C ILE A 539 44.87 -10.99 -35.68
N ARG A 540 44.57 -10.06 -36.60
CA ARG A 540 45.33 -9.86 -37.83
C ARG A 540 46.80 -9.51 -37.56
N ASN A 541 47.05 -8.69 -36.53
CA ASN A 541 48.40 -8.32 -36.13
C ASN A 541 49.10 -9.35 -35.25
N LYS A 542 48.45 -10.53 -35.02
CA LYS A 542 48.99 -11.62 -34.20
C LYS A 542 49.34 -11.21 -32.77
N LEU A 543 48.66 -10.19 -32.22
CA LEU A 543 48.85 -9.72 -30.88
C LEU A 543 48.18 -10.61 -29.84
N ILE A 544 47.12 -11.28 -30.20
CA ILE A 544 46.36 -12.25 -29.37
C ILE A 544 46.15 -13.56 -30.14
N THR A 545 45.98 -14.67 -29.40
CA THR A 545 45.67 -15.97 -29.98
C THR A 545 44.16 -16.07 -30.28
N ASN A 546 43.76 -17.03 -31.13
CA ASN A 546 42.35 -17.29 -31.45
C ASN A 546 41.52 -17.66 -30.19
N GLU A 547 42.12 -18.37 -29.22
CA GLU A 547 41.48 -18.69 -27.94
C GLU A 547 41.24 -17.43 -27.12
N MET A 548 42.23 -16.54 -27.02
CA MET A 548 42.09 -15.25 -26.36
C MET A 548 41.02 -14.39 -27.04
N ALA A 549 40.98 -14.34 -28.34
CA ALA A 549 39.98 -13.59 -29.11
C ALA A 549 38.55 -14.10 -28.86
N THR A 550 38.37 -15.44 -28.87
CA THR A 550 37.06 -16.06 -28.61
C THR A 550 36.55 -15.72 -27.19
N SER A 551 37.46 -15.81 -26.20
CA SER A 551 37.15 -15.43 -24.82
C SER A 551 36.83 -13.93 -24.69
N LEU A 552 37.61 -13.08 -25.36
CA LEU A 552 37.42 -11.63 -25.34
C LEU A 552 36.07 -11.23 -25.97
N ILE A 553 35.68 -11.78 -27.10
CA ILE A 553 34.39 -11.54 -27.74
C ILE A 553 33.24 -11.94 -26.82
N LYS A 554 33.33 -13.14 -26.20
CA LYS A 554 32.30 -13.61 -25.26
C LYS A 554 32.16 -12.69 -24.05
N ASP A 555 33.29 -12.30 -23.45
CA ASP A 555 33.29 -11.48 -22.23
C ASP A 555 32.92 -10.01 -22.51
N THR A 556 33.20 -9.51 -23.74
CA THR A 556 32.66 -8.23 -24.22
C THR A 556 31.14 -8.24 -24.27
N ASN A 557 30.53 -9.29 -24.82
CA ASN A 557 29.06 -9.45 -24.82
C ASN A 557 28.50 -9.50 -23.37
N TYR A 558 29.18 -10.19 -22.47
CA TYR A 558 28.78 -10.22 -21.06
C TYR A 558 28.89 -8.84 -20.40
N LYS A 559 29.95 -8.07 -20.67
CA LYS A 559 30.13 -6.69 -20.21
C LYS A 559 28.96 -5.81 -20.70
N ASP A 560 28.60 -5.91 -21.99
CA ASP A 560 27.51 -5.13 -22.56
C ASP A 560 26.16 -5.48 -21.93
N ASP A 561 25.90 -6.77 -21.69
CA ASP A 561 24.69 -7.24 -21.00
C ASP A 561 24.63 -6.70 -19.55
N ILE A 562 25.75 -6.77 -18.80
CA ILE A 562 25.88 -6.23 -17.45
C ILE A 562 25.61 -4.71 -17.45
N CYS A 563 26.30 -3.96 -18.30
CA CYS A 563 26.18 -2.50 -18.37
C CYS A 563 24.74 -2.06 -18.72
N LYS A 564 24.13 -2.71 -19.70
CA LYS A 564 22.76 -2.42 -20.14
C LYS A 564 21.76 -2.72 -19.04
N LYS A 565 21.83 -3.88 -18.39
CA LYS A 565 20.91 -4.26 -17.31
C LYS A 565 21.08 -3.38 -16.09
N LEU A 566 22.32 -3.01 -15.71
CA LEU A 566 22.58 -2.05 -14.64
C LEU A 566 21.94 -0.70 -14.92
N LEU A 567 22.11 -0.17 -16.13
CA LEU A 567 21.59 1.14 -16.51
C LEU A 567 20.05 1.14 -16.56
N THR A 568 19.43 0.11 -17.15
CA THR A 568 17.97 -0.04 -17.23
C THR A 568 17.37 -0.19 -15.83
N SER A 569 17.99 -0.98 -14.95
CA SER A 569 17.53 -1.14 -13.57
C SER A 569 17.72 0.15 -12.78
N ALA A 570 18.81 0.88 -12.99
CA ALA A 570 19.06 2.19 -12.35
C ALA A 570 18.02 3.23 -12.77
N GLU A 571 17.67 3.29 -14.06
CA GLU A 571 16.60 4.16 -14.56
C GLU A 571 15.30 3.87 -13.83
N MET A 572 14.94 2.60 -13.65
CA MET A 572 13.74 2.20 -12.92
C MET A 572 13.79 2.58 -11.45
N VAL A 573 14.92 2.34 -10.77
CA VAL A 573 15.08 2.53 -9.31
C VAL A 573 15.17 4.00 -8.92
N PHE A 574 15.83 4.83 -9.74
CA PHE A 574 16.13 6.24 -9.41
C PHE A 574 15.20 7.26 -10.09
N ASN A 575 14.31 6.83 -10.99
CA ASN A 575 13.38 7.75 -11.63
C ASN A 575 12.15 8.01 -10.75
N LYS A 576 12.06 9.22 -10.19
CA LYS A 576 10.93 9.65 -9.33
C LYS A 576 9.60 9.78 -10.08
N GLU A 577 9.62 9.84 -11.42
CA GLU A 577 8.40 10.06 -12.22
C GLU A 577 7.48 8.85 -12.31
N ILE A 578 7.95 7.66 -11.95
CA ILE A 578 7.14 6.43 -12.01
C ILE A 578 5.89 6.54 -11.13
N PHE A 579 5.91 7.37 -10.09
CA PHE A 579 4.81 7.61 -9.17
C PHE A 579 4.12 8.97 -9.34
N ASN A 580 4.49 9.76 -10.36
CA ASN A 580 3.85 11.04 -10.62
C ASN A 580 2.67 10.82 -11.57
N GLU A 581 1.50 10.46 -11.01
CA GLU A 581 0.25 10.22 -11.76
C GLU A 581 -0.10 11.39 -12.70
N ASP A 582 0.27 12.63 -12.37
CA ASP A 582 0.06 13.79 -13.25
C ASP A 582 0.83 13.68 -14.56
N ILE A 583 1.98 13.00 -14.56
CA ILE A 583 2.77 12.76 -15.79
C ILE A 583 2.23 11.56 -16.55
N VAL A 584 1.80 10.52 -15.86
CA VAL A 584 1.11 9.38 -16.49
C VAL A 584 -0.20 9.87 -17.12
N GLU A 585 -0.98 10.67 -16.41
CA GLU A 585 -2.20 11.26 -16.94
C GLU A 585 -1.92 12.24 -18.11
N LYS A 586 -0.87 13.07 -18.03
CA LYS A 586 -0.41 13.92 -19.16
C LYS A 586 0.11 13.09 -20.33
N LYS A 587 0.87 12.01 -20.08
CA LYS A 587 1.33 11.08 -21.13
C LYS A 587 0.15 10.34 -21.76
N ILE A 588 -0.82 9.87 -20.96
CA ILE A 588 -2.04 9.21 -21.42
C ILE A 588 -2.90 10.23 -22.19
N LYS A 589 -3.11 11.46 -21.69
CA LYS A 589 -3.81 12.53 -22.42
C LYS A 589 -3.09 12.90 -23.71
N LYS A 590 -1.77 13.01 -23.70
CA LYS A 590 -0.95 13.26 -24.89
C LYS A 590 -1.00 12.08 -25.87
N TRP A 591 -1.00 10.85 -25.37
CA TRP A 591 -1.14 9.63 -26.18
C TRP A 591 -2.56 9.51 -26.75
N ILE A 592 -3.62 9.73 -25.96
CA ILE A 592 -5.01 9.79 -26.41
C ILE A 592 -5.18 10.94 -27.42
N PHE A 593 -4.61 12.13 -27.15
CA PHE A 593 -4.63 13.24 -28.08
C PHE A 593 -3.88 12.94 -29.38
N SER A 594 -2.76 12.24 -29.31
CA SER A 594 -2.02 11.77 -30.49
C SER A 594 -2.79 10.71 -31.27
N LEU A 595 -3.47 9.78 -30.60
CA LEU A 595 -4.36 8.79 -31.20
C LEU A 595 -5.56 9.45 -31.88
N VAL A 596 -6.22 10.40 -31.19
CA VAL A 596 -7.35 11.16 -31.72
C VAL A 596 -6.91 12.03 -32.90
N SER A 597 -5.75 12.70 -32.79
CA SER A 597 -5.20 13.51 -33.91
C SER A 597 -4.76 12.63 -35.08
N SER A 598 -4.19 11.45 -34.82
CA SER A 598 -3.84 10.45 -35.82
C SER A 598 -5.10 9.86 -36.46
N LYS A 599 -6.15 9.55 -35.69
CA LYS A 599 -7.48 9.10 -36.17
C LYS A 599 -8.08 10.19 -37.07
N LYS A 600 -8.04 11.45 -36.62
CA LYS A 600 -8.55 12.59 -37.39
C LYS A 600 -7.79 12.83 -38.72
N LYS A 601 -6.45 12.78 -38.69
CA LYS A 601 -5.61 12.88 -39.90
C LYS A 601 -5.86 11.71 -40.86
N ARG A 602 -6.08 10.50 -40.34
CA ARG A 602 -6.38 9.31 -41.16
C ARG A 602 -7.75 9.42 -41.82
N ILE A 603 -8.75 9.90 -41.10
CA ILE A 603 -10.11 10.21 -41.65
C ILE A 603 -10.04 11.32 -42.71
N GLU A 604 -9.28 12.40 -42.48
CA GLU A 604 -9.09 13.44 -43.49
C GLU A 604 -8.40 12.94 -44.77
N LYS A 605 -7.38 12.06 -44.61
CA LYS A 605 -6.70 11.42 -45.76
C LYS A 605 -7.66 10.54 -46.54
N LEU A 606 -8.48 9.74 -45.86
CA LEU A 606 -9.53 8.92 -46.47
C LEU A 606 -10.61 9.77 -47.18
N LYS A 607 -11.03 10.87 -46.56
CA LYS A 607 -11.97 11.83 -47.20
C LYS A 607 -11.40 12.45 -48.49
N ARG A 608 -10.10 12.79 -48.48
CA ARG A 608 -9.40 13.26 -49.71
C ARG A 608 -9.30 12.19 -50.78
N GLN A 609 -9.00 10.96 -50.40
CA GLN A 609 -8.97 9.81 -51.35
C GLN A 609 -10.36 9.55 -51.94
N LYS A 610 -11.41 9.57 -51.11
CA LYS A 610 -12.81 9.46 -51.54
C LYS A 610 -13.18 10.57 -52.55
N TYR A 611 -12.81 11.80 -52.27
CA TYR A 611 -13.06 12.94 -53.19
C TYR A 611 -12.36 12.72 -54.56
N ASN A 612 -11.09 12.33 -54.54
CA ASN A 612 -10.31 12.08 -55.76
C ASN A 612 -10.85 10.89 -56.58
N LEU A 613 -11.29 9.82 -55.89
CA LEU A 613 -11.91 8.67 -56.51
C LEU A 613 -13.26 9.02 -57.13
N LYS A 614 -14.07 9.82 -56.48
CA LYS A 614 -15.34 10.31 -57.00
C LYS A 614 -15.12 11.12 -58.28
N ALA A 615 -14.13 12.02 -58.30
CA ALA A 615 -13.75 12.81 -59.46
C ALA A 615 -13.22 11.96 -60.62
N LYS A 616 -12.57 10.83 -60.34
CA LYS A 616 -12.14 9.85 -61.36
C LYS A 616 -13.34 9.05 -61.89
N LEU A 617 -14.25 8.61 -61.02
CA LEU A 617 -15.47 7.88 -61.32
C LEU A 617 -16.36 8.70 -62.31
N ASP A 618 -16.49 9.99 -62.10
CA ASP A 618 -17.30 10.89 -62.95
C ASP A 618 -16.70 11.08 -64.33
N LYS A 619 -15.38 10.93 -64.50
CA LYS A 619 -14.66 11.08 -65.77
C LYS A 619 -14.47 9.76 -66.55
N GLU A 620 -14.69 8.60 -65.91
CA GLU A 620 -14.42 7.28 -66.51
C GLU A 620 -15.57 6.85 -67.40
N LYS A 621 -15.25 6.54 -68.67
CA LYS A 621 -16.19 6.06 -69.71
C LYS A 621 -16.26 4.56 -69.84
N ASN A 622 -15.24 3.84 -69.36
CA ASN A 622 -15.20 2.38 -69.42
C ASN A 622 -16.06 1.78 -68.32
N ARG A 623 -17.03 0.94 -68.70
CA ARG A 623 -18.06 0.37 -67.77
C ARG A 623 -17.43 -0.55 -66.72
N GLN A 624 -16.36 -1.29 -67.05
CA GLN A 624 -15.69 -2.22 -66.13
C GLN A 624 -14.84 -1.42 -65.09
N LYS A 625 -14.03 -0.47 -65.56
CA LYS A 625 -13.25 0.42 -64.68
C LYS A 625 -14.14 1.31 -63.79
N LYS A 626 -15.31 1.66 -64.27
CA LYS A 626 -16.29 2.43 -63.48
C LYS A 626 -16.88 1.60 -62.34
N ALA A 627 -17.10 0.29 -62.55
CA ALA A 627 -17.56 -0.64 -61.52
C ALA A 627 -16.49 -0.85 -60.46
N ASP A 628 -15.21 -1.02 -60.80
CA ASP A 628 -14.10 -1.18 -59.88
C ASP A 628 -13.86 0.06 -59.04
N LEU A 629 -13.88 1.23 -59.63
CA LEU A 629 -13.81 2.55 -58.90
C LEU A 629 -14.96 2.76 -57.95
N LYS A 630 -16.17 2.31 -58.28
CA LYS A 630 -17.31 2.35 -57.40
C LYS A 630 -17.14 1.46 -56.18
N LYS A 631 -16.65 0.23 -56.39
CA LYS A 631 -16.36 -0.70 -55.29
C LYS A 631 -15.31 -0.15 -54.35
N GLU A 632 -14.24 0.44 -54.83
CA GLU A 632 -13.20 1.10 -54.01
C GLU A 632 -13.73 2.29 -53.27
N LEU A 633 -14.67 3.05 -53.87
CA LEU A 633 -15.35 4.19 -53.21
C LEU A 633 -16.23 3.73 -52.03
N ASP A 634 -16.99 2.64 -52.23
CA ASP A 634 -17.86 2.04 -51.22
C ASP A 634 -17.04 1.47 -50.04
N GLU A 635 -15.89 0.83 -50.32
CA GLU A 635 -14.96 0.35 -49.28
C GLU A 635 -14.39 1.51 -48.47
N ILE A 636 -13.96 2.61 -49.08
CA ILE A 636 -13.47 3.78 -48.34
C ILE A 636 -14.58 4.44 -47.56
N GLN A 637 -15.80 4.48 -48.07
CA GLN A 637 -16.97 4.99 -47.36
C GLN A 637 -17.24 4.16 -46.09
N PHE A 638 -17.24 2.83 -46.20
CA PHE A 638 -17.44 1.92 -45.08
C PHE A 638 -16.35 2.08 -44.01
N ILE A 639 -15.09 2.26 -44.44
CA ILE A 639 -13.98 2.50 -43.51
C ILE A 639 -14.17 3.85 -42.80
N ILE A 640 -14.58 4.91 -43.48
CA ILE A 640 -14.83 6.22 -42.86
C ILE A 640 -15.95 6.13 -41.82
N GLU A 641 -17.05 5.46 -42.11
CA GLU A 641 -18.18 5.25 -41.20
C GLU A 641 -17.79 4.47 -39.98
N LYS A 642 -17.06 3.37 -40.13
CA LYS A 642 -16.56 2.54 -39.03
C LYS A 642 -15.54 3.27 -38.13
N PHE A 643 -14.85 4.28 -38.62
CA PHE A 643 -13.94 5.12 -37.82
C PHE A 643 -14.64 6.38 -37.28
N ALA A 644 -15.89 6.69 -37.65
CA ALA A 644 -16.66 7.82 -37.14
C ALA A 644 -17.39 7.49 -35.84
N ASP A 645 -17.76 6.23 -35.66
CA ASP A 645 -18.24 5.66 -34.40
C ASP A 645 -17.03 5.34 -33.47
#